data_81b8a1f95235c3af2489722b7b85137e
#
_entry.id   81b8a1f95235c3af2489722b7b85137e
#
_cell.length_a   1.000
_cell.length_b   1.000
_cell.length_c   1.000
_cell.angle_alpha   90.00
_cell.angle_beta   90.00
_cell.angle_gamma   90.00
#
_symmetry.space_group_name_H-M   'P 1'
#
loop_
_entity.id
_entity.type
_entity.pdbx_description
1 polymer ?
#
loop_
_entity_poly.entity_id
_entity_poly.type
_entity_poly.pdbx_seq_one_letter_code
_entity_poly.pdbx_strand_id
1 'polypeptide(L)'
;MAKFAFAFVLVLTLSAPGFAQQPVTFDTVVLPVLRQTCIGCHNENTASGGLNLKTLDRRASMESHRLEWETVLRKLKAGEMPPPAVRKPAGLGAMTAYIEGELDRLDRNIKPDPGRITARRLNRTEYRNTIRDLLGVDFQASQEFPADDTGEGFDNIADILTISPLLAEKYLAAAERISARALGLVKLPKPISASYSADVGSGQVAGTTGTARRAGNSFIELTHRVEYDGEYVIQAGLSGHRGPEGKPVTMGFWMDGALLYSEEVATTPPKTVYFSPYEMREFKVFLSEGLHVFRLGFINDPIGASLPRARAFDSAANKYPSYVGLLGPQRPSQETAARTKILVCDPASGAACIERIVSTVSRRAYRRPVRPAEVASLMKLVRVAQTEGLTPHEALGTAITAILVSPDFLFRIERDAEPRNAAAVHRVSDTELATRLSYFLWSSMPDDELLDQAEKGRLKQPAVLDAQIKRMLADPRASALSENFAGQWLETRNLDSVKPNPEKFPEWNTELKEAMRAETRLFFDSILRDNRPISEFLTARYTFLNEQLARFYGIEGVTGPDFRRVDLTNRDRGGILTHASVLTVTSYPTRTSVVIRGRYILDAILASPPPPPPANVPALDEEVGGVAQSLRQQMEQHRSNPGCAACHAKMDPLGFALENYDAIGKWRTKDGSVALDTSGTMPDGAVFKGPSELNEALAGRLPQFAEALTRKMMVYSLGRGLEPYDRRAITSILRNWQVKQYSFQSLIYEIAHSLPFQSRRGEP
;
A
#
# COMPACT_ATOMS: atom_id res chain seq x y z
N MET A 1 -18.81 35.06 -92.64
CA MET A 1 -19.78 33.92 -92.75
C MET A 1 -19.03 32.65 -92.43
N ALA A 2 -19.18 32.11 -91.20
CA ALA A 2 -18.72 30.80 -90.83
C ALA A 2 -19.65 30.26 -89.74
N LYS A 3 -20.38 29.20 -90.08
CA LYS A 3 -21.35 28.55 -89.24
C LYS A 3 -20.58 27.56 -88.32
N PHE A 4 -20.70 27.74 -86.98
CA PHE A 4 -20.25 26.74 -86.01
C PHE A 4 -21.43 25.82 -85.63
N ALA A 5 -21.26 24.51 -85.90
CA ALA A 5 -22.19 23.47 -85.45
C ALA A 5 -21.78 22.99 -84.03
N PHE A 6 -22.67 23.06 -83.08
CA PHE A 6 -22.51 22.48 -81.74
C PHE A 6 -22.94 21.04 -81.76
N ALA A 7 -22.00 20.10 -81.54
CA ALA A 7 -22.30 18.70 -81.29
C ALA A 7 -22.56 18.46 -79.78
N PHE A 8 -23.76 18.06 -79.42
CA PHE A 8 -24.17 17.65 -78.08
C PHE A 8 -23.70 16.22 -77.81
N VAL A 9 -22.69 16.03 -76.96
CA VAL A 9 -22.26 14.73 -76.47
C VAL A 9 -23.10 14.37 -75.27
N LEU A 10 -23.97 13.37 -75.40
CA LEU A 10 -24.77 12.84 -74.30
C LEU A 10 -23.90 11.87 -73.48
N VAL A 11 -23.43 12.29 -72.30
CA VAL A 11 -22.73 11.43 -71.35
C VAL A 11 -23.74 10.65 -70.53
N LEU A 12 -23.90 9.37 -70.87
CA LEU A 12 -24.63 8.39 -70.01
C LEU A 12 -23.76 8.08 -68.79
N THR A 13 -24.12 8.67 -67.63
CA THR A 13 -23.58 8.25 -66.33
C THR A 13 -24.21 6.91 -65.94
N LEU A 14 -23.47 5.82 -66.07
CA LEU A 14 -23.81 4.54 -65.44
C LEU A 14 -23.64 4.74 -63.92
N SER A 15 -24.76 4.86 -63.19
CA SER A 15 -24.79 4.78 -61.76
C SER A 15 -24.49 3.32 -61.36
N ALA A 16 -23.30 3.03 -60.84
CA ALA A 16 -23.02 1.75 -60.18
C ALA A 16 -23.99 1.60 -59.00
N PRO A 17 -24.57 0.38 -58.77
CA PRO A 17 -25.41 0.13 -57.61
C PRO A 17 -24.56 0.31 -56.38
N GLY A 18 -24.88 1.34 -55.55
CA GLY A 18 -24.28 1.54 -54.25
C GLY A 18 -24.50 0.26 -53.41
N PHE A 19 -23.46 -0.41 -53.03
CA PHE A 19 -23.54 -1.43 -52.00
C PHE A 19 -24.10 -0.73 -50.74
N ALA A 20 -25.38 -0.97 -50.45
CA ALA A 20 -25.97 -0.56 -49.17
C ALA A 20 -25.16 -1.28 -48.08
N GLN A 21 -24.35 -0.52 -47.32
CA GLN A 21 -23.69 -1.05 -46.14
C GLN A 21 -24.77 -1.60 -45.22
N GLN A 22 -24.68 -2.91 -44.94
CA GLN A 22 -25.59 -3.53 -43.99
C GLN A 22 -25.54 -2.79 -42.68
N PRO A 23 -26.69 -2.49 -42.05
CA PRO A 23 -26.71 -1.78 -40.77
C PRO A 23 -25.91 -2.55 -39.73
N VAL A 24 -25.02 -1.87 -39.00
CA VAL A 24 -24.22 -2.42 -37.92
C VAL A 24 -25.17 -2.68 -36.73
N THR A 25 -25.59 -3.93 -36.57
CA THR A 25 -26.51 -4.36 -35.51
C THR A 25 -25.91 -5.53 -34.72
N PHE A 26 -26.49 -5.84 -33.57
CA PHE A 26 -26.12 -7.03 -32.78
C PHE A 26 -26.17 -8.32 -33.66
N ASP A 27 -27.22 -8.46 -34.44
CA ASP A 27 -27.45 -9.63 -35.26
C ASP A 27 -26.47 -9.75 -36.41
N THR A 28 -25.97 -8.64 -36.95
CA THR A 28 -25.01 -8.64 -38.07
C THR A 28 -23.55 -8.68 -37.63
N VAL A 29 -23.22 -8.25 -36.43
CA VAL A 29 -21.81 -8.08 -35.97
C VAL A 29 -21.48 -9.00 -34.80
N VAL A 30 -22.35 -9.11 -33.79
CA VAL A 30 -22.06 -9.86 -32.56
C VAL A 30 -22.45 -11.34 -32.72
N LEU A 31 -23.71 -11.58 -33.08
CA LEU A 31 -24.29 -12.93 -33.11
C LEU A 31 -23.53 -13.94 -34.03
N PRO A 32 -23.05 -13.56 -35.23
CA PRO A 32 -22.25 -14.49 -36.04
C PRO A 32 -20.95 -14.92 -35.36
N VAL A 33 -20.23 -14.00 -34.72
CA VAL A 33 -18.97 -14.30 -34.01
C VAL A 33 -19.23 -15.17 -32.79
N LEU A 34 -20.30 -14.89 -32.02
CA LEU A 34 -20.71 -15.72 -30.89
C LEU A 34 -20.96 -17.19 -31.36
N ARG A 35 -21.78 -17.36 -32.41
CA ARG A 35 -22.19 -18.69 -32.90
C ARG A 35 -21.03 -19.49 -33.50
N GLN A 36 -20.16 -18.83 -34.26
CA GLN A 36 -19.06 -19.49 -34.96
C GLN A 36 -17.88 -19.84 -34.07
N THR A 37 -17.63 -19.03 -33.02
CA THR A 37 -16.37 -19.11 -32.27
C THR A 37 -16.56 -19.29 -30.75
N CYS A 38 -17.53 -18.60 -30.13
CA CYS A 38 -17.58 -18.53 -28.69
C CYS A 38 -18.46 -19.60 -28.02
N ILE A 39 -19.62 -19.93 -28.63
CA ILE A 39 -20.61 -20.86 -28.06
C ILE A 39 -20.05 -22.29 -27.94
N GLY A 40 -19.04 -22.69 -28.74
CA GLY A 40 -18.40 -23.98 -28.61
C GLY A 40 -17.89 -24.32 -27.23
N CYS A 41 -17.36 -23.28 -26.51
CA CYS A 41 -16.84 -23.40 -25.14
C CYS A 41 -17.76 -22.78 -24.07
N HIS A 42 -18.55 -21.77 -24.45
CA HIS A 42 -19.42 -21.01 -23.54
C HIS A 42 -20.90 -21.36 -23.80
N ASN A 43 -21.31 -22.58 -23.47
CA ASN A 43 -22.67 -23.10 -23.60
C ASN A 43 -23.14 -23.76 -22.31
N GLU A 44 -24.37 -24.21 -22.26
CA GLU A 44 -24.99 -24.85 -21.10
C GLU A 44 -24.26 -26.11 -20.59
N ASN A 45 -23.57 -26.84 -21.47
CA ASN A 45 -22.89 -28.09 -21.10
C ASN A 45 -21.46 -27.89 -20.64
N THR A 46 -20.75 -26.92 -21.22
CA THR A 46 -19.32 -26.69 -20.95
C THR A 46 -19.12 -25.47 -20.03
N ALA A 47 -19.90 -24.42 -20.21
CA ALA A 47 -19.91 -23.16 -19.41
C ALA A 47 -18.51 -22.72 -18.99
N SER A 48 -17.53 -22.74 -19.92
CA SER A 48 -16.14 -22.38 -19.58
C SER A 48 -16.04 -21.03 -18.85
N GLY A 49 -15.40 -21.02 -17.69
CA GLY A 49 -15.34 -19.85 -16.83
C GLY A 49 -16.69 -19.43 -16.23
N GLY A 50 -17.66 -20.35 -16.15
CA GLY A 50 -19.01 -20.08 -15.61
C GLY A 50 -19.92 -19.29 -16.56
N LEU A 51 -19.48 -19.01 -17.80
CA LEU A 51 -20.22 -18.18 -18.75
C LEU A 51 -20.97 -19.03 -19.78
N ASN A 52 -22.29 -18.78 -19.90
CA ASN A 52 -23.14 -19.36 -20.93
C ASN A 52 -23.60 -18.26 -21.90
N LEU A 53 -23.01 -18.20 -23.09
CA LEU A 53 -23.32 -17.21 -24.12
C LEU A 53 -24.57 -17.49 -24.90
N LYS A 54 -25.16 -18.70 -24.80
CA LYS A 54 -26.47 -19.00 -25.43
C LYS A 54 -27.60 -18.19 -24.82
N THR A 55 -27.49 -17.80 -23.56
CA THR A 55 -28.46 -16.92 -22.88
C THR A 55 -28.29 -15.46 -23.25
N LEU A 56 -27.17 -15.10 -23.88
CA LEU A 56 -26.78 -13.75 -24.26
C LEU A 56 -26.91 -13.48 -25.77
N ASP A 57 -27.79 -14.18 -26.46
CA ASP A 57 -27.90 -14.23 -27.93
C ASP A 57 -28.68 -13.08 -28.56
N ARG A 58 -29.03 -12.06 -27.80
CA ARG A 58 -29.83 -10.91 -28.25
C ARG A 58 -29.35 -9.60 -27.59
N ARG A 59 -29.54 -8.49 -28.30
CA ARG A 59 -29.14 -7.15 -27.82
C ARG A 59 -29.70 -6.80 -26.44
N ALA A 60 -30.95 -7.20 -26.14
CA ALA A 60 -31.57 -6.93 -24.83
C ALA A 60 -30.79 -7.57 -23.67
N SER A 61 -30.02 -8.65 -23.92
CA SER A 61 -29.17 -9.26 -22.90
C SER A 61 -28.04 -8.35 -22.43
N MET A 62 -27.64 -7.36 -23.22
CA MET A 62 -26.59 -6.41 -22.83
C MET A 62 -27.01 -5.49 -21.67
N GLU A 63 -28.31 -5.31 -21.47
CA GLU A 63 -28.85 -4.58 -20.32
C GLU A 63 -29.14 -5.52 -19.16
N SER A 64 -29.80 -6.66 -19.40
CA SER A 64 -30.21 -7.60 -18.35
C SER A 64 -29.07 -8.44 -17.76
N HIS A 65 -27.97 -8.64 -18.51
CA HIS A 65 -26.77 -9.40 -18.11
C HIS A 65 -25.53 -8.53 -18.31
N ARG A 66 -25.60 -7.35 -17.79
CA ARG A 66 -24.60 -6.31 -18.02
C ARG A 66 -23.20 -6.71 -17.56
N LEU A 67 -23.09 -7.30 -16.37
CA LEU A 67 -21.81 -7.68 -15.76
C LEU A 67 -21.08 -8.74 -16.61
N GLU A 68 -21.85 -9.68 -17.17
CA GLU A 68 -21.31 -10.70 -18.09
C GLU A 68 -20.77 -10.05 -19.37
N TRP A 69 -21.50 -9.08 -19.94
CA TRP A 69 -21.06 -8.38 -21.15
C TRP A 69 -19.87 -7.46 -20.91
N GLU A 70 -19.78 -6.82 -19.74
CA GLU A 70 -18.60 -6.05 -19.34
C GLU A 70 -17.37 -6.97 -19.17
N THR A 71 -17.57 -8.17 -18.62
CA THR A 71 -16.52 -9.18 -18.51
C THR A 71 -16.09 -9.68 -19.88
N VAL A 72 -17.05 -9.96 -20.79
CA VAL A 72 -16.77 -10.33 -22.18
C VAL A 72 -15.93 -9.23 -22.86
N LEU A 73 -16.37 -7.97 -22.78
CA LEU A 73 -15.64 -6.83 -23.37
C LEU A 73 -14.20 -6.73 -22.85
N ARG A 74 -14.03 -6.81 -21.53
CA ARG A 74 -12.71 -6.78 -20.90
C ARG A 74 -11.79 -7.89 -21.41
N LYS A 75 -12.29 -9.12 -21.48
CA LYS A 75 -11.52 -10.28 -21.98
C LYS A 75 -11.17 -10.18 -23.46
N LEU A 76 -12.06 -9.60 -24.28
CA LEU A 76 -11.80 -9.34 -25.69
C LEU A 76 -10.71 -8.25 -25.85
N LYS A 77 -10.80 -7.16 -25.11
CA LYS A 77 -9.80 -6.06 -25.14
C LYS A 77 -8.44 -6.51 -24.62
N ALA A 78 -8.42 -7.38 -23.62
CA ALA A 78 -7.18 -7.95 -23.10
C ALA A 78 -6.53 -8.97 -24.05
N GLY A 79 -7.20 -9.34 -25.15
CA GLY A 79 -6.72 -10.39 -26.06
C GLY A 79 -6.76 -11.80 -25.46
N GLU A 80 -7.43 -11.98 -24.32
CA GLU A 80 -7.57 -13.27 -23.64
C GLU A 80 -8.60 -14.19 -24.31
N MET A 81 -9.51 -13.61 -25.08
CA MET A 81 -10.54 -14.35 -25.84
C MET A 81 -10.58 -13.89 -27.30
N PRO A 82 -10.71 -14.83 -28.23
CA PRO A 82 -10.63 -16.30 -28.05
C PRO A 82 -9.21 -16.72 -27.59
N PRO A 83 -9.09 -17.91 -26.95
CA PRO A 83 -7.78 -18.43 -26.52
C PRO A 83 -6.80 -18.57 -27.69
N PRO A 84 -5.47 -18.55 -27.48
CA PRO A 84 -4.46 -18.59 -28.55
C PRO A 84 -4.59 -19.80 -29.50
N ALA A 85 -5.10 -20.93 -29.00
CA ALA A 85 -5.34 -22.12 -29.79
C ALA A 85 -6.54 -21.98 -30.78
N VAL A 86 -7.36 -20.96 -30.64
CA VAL A 86 -8.54 -20.70 -31.46
C VAL A 86 -8.23 -19.56 -32.44
N ARG A 87 -8.44 -19.83 -33.74
CA ARG A 87 -8.25 -18.80 -34.77
C ARG A 87 -9.14 -17.58 -34.49
N LYS A 88 -8.57 -16.41 -34.44
CA LYS A 88 -9.31 -15.16 -34.25
C LYS A 88 -10.26 -14.91 -35.43
N PRO A 89 -11.58 -14.75 -35.19
CA PRO A 89 -12.54 -14.52 -36.29
C PRO A 89 -12.36 -13.11 -36.88
N ALA A 90 -12.59 -12.97 -38.18
CA ALA A 90 -12.44 -11.70 -38.89
C ALA A 90 -13.29 -10.54 -38.32
N GLY A 91 -14.46 -10.86 -37.73
CA GLY A 91 -15.38 -9.88 -37.14
C GLY A 91 -15.10 -9.46 -35.69
N LEU A 92 -14.02 -9.97 -35.06
CA LEU A 92 -13.77 -9.80 -33.63
C LEU A 92 -13.64 -8.32 -33.23
N GLY A 93 -12.91 -7.52 -34.01
CA GLY A 93 -12.75 -6.09 -33.78
C GLY A 93 -14.06 -5.30 -33.86
N ALA A 94 -14.87 -5.60 -34.88
CA ALA A 94 -16.21 -4.99 -35.04
C ALA A 94 -17.15 -5.38 -33.91
N MET A 95 -17.14 -6.65 -33.48
CA MET A 95 -17.90 -7.14 -32.32
C MET A 95 -17.47 -6.41 -31.05
N THR A 96 -16.18 -6.27 -30.79
CA THR A 96 -15.66 -5.58 -29.60
C THR A 96 -16.09 -4.12 -29.58
N ALA A 97 -15.95 -3.42 -30.72
CA ALA A 97 -16.40 -2.03 -30.86
C ALA A 97 -17.91 -1.87 -30.69
N TYR A 98 -18.71 -2.80 -31.22
CA TYR A 98 -20.17 -2.78 -31.06
C TYR A 98 -20.58 -2.96 -29.59
N ILE A 99 -19.98 -3.95 -28.88
CA ILE A 99 -20.28 -4.22 -27.47
C ILE A 99 -19.92 -2.97 -26.65
N GLU A 100 -18.75 -2.38 -26.87
CA GLU A 100 -18.33 -1.16 -26.17
C GLU A 100 -19.29 0.01 -26.43
N GLY A 101 -19.59 0.27 -27.70
CA GLY A 101 -20.50 1.35 -28.08
C GLY A 101 -21.92 1.20 -27.54
N GLU A 102 -22.42 -0.05 -27.44
CA GLU A 102 -23.74 -0.33 -26.89
C GLU A 102 -23.77 -0.19 -25.36
N LEU A 103 -22.74 -0.68 -24.65
CA LEU A 103 -22.60 -0.44 -23.22
C LEU A 103 -22.49 1.05 -22.92
N ASP A 104 -21.74 1.81 -23.72
CA ASP A 104 -21.63 3.26 -23.59
C ASP A 104 -22.96 3.97 -23.89
N ARG A 105 -23.75 3.45 -24.83
CA ARG A 105 -25.11 3.95 -25.10
C ARG A 105 -26.05 3.70 -23.92
N LEU A 106 -26.00 2.49 -23.35
CA LEU A 106 -26.76 2.16 -22.15
C LEU A 106 -26.37 3.08 -20.99
N ASP A 107 -25.06 3.35 -20.80
CA ASP A 107 -24.57 4.26 -19.77
C ASP A 107 -25.06 5.68 -19.93
N ARG A 108 -25.17 6.17 -21.17
CA ARG A 108 -25.72 7.54 -21.41
C ARG A 108 -27.18 7.66 -21.01
N ASN A 109 -27.94 6.58 -21.07
CA ASN A 109 -29.35 6.54 -20.73
C ASN A 109 -29.61 6.31 -19.22
N ILE A 110 -28.61 5.81 -18.49
CA ILE A 110 -28.71 5.63 -17.04
C ILE A 110 -28.50 6.98 -16.35
N LYS A 111 -29.37 7.33 -15.42
CA LYS A 111 -29.17 8.51 -14.56
C LYS A 111 -27.84 8.35 -13.82
N PRO A 112 -26.97 9.38 -13.83
CA PRO A 112 -25.70 9.29 -13.14
C PRO A 112 -25.89 8.94 -11.66
N ASP A 113 -25.24 7.86 -11.22
CA ASP A 113 -25.28 7.39 -9.84
C ASP A 113 -23.86 7.47 -9.25
N PRO A 114 -23.62 8.28 -8.21
CA PRO A 114 -22.33 8.35 -7.52
C PRO A 114 -22.10 7.19 -6.56
N GLY A 115 -23.11 6.34 -6.37
CA GLY A 115 -23.11 5.34 -5.33
C GLY A 115 -23.35 5.91 -3.94
N ARG A 116 -23.29 5.02 -2.97
CA ARG A 116 -23.46 5.29 -1.55
C ARG A 116 -22.22 4.91 -0.79
N ILE A 117 -21.84 5.71 0.18
CA ILE A 117 -20.79 5.41 1.15
C ILE A 117 -21.46 5.39 2.52
N THR A 118 -21.34 4.28 3.24
CA THR A 118 -21.81 4.15 4.62
C THR A 118 -20.90 4.95 5.56
N ALA A 119 -21.37 5.24 6.79
CA ALA A 119 -20.53 5.84 7.82
C ALA A 119 -19.28 4.97 8.04
N ARG A 120 -18.09 5.53 7.78
CA ARG A 120 -16.82 4.79 7.81
C ARG A 120 -16.03 5.09 9.07
N ARG A 121 -15.77 4.07 9.87
CA ARG A 121 -14.85 4.15 11.02
C ARG A 121 -13.43 4.43 10.53
N LEU A 122 -12.68 5.19 11.31
CA LEU A 122 -11.23 5.32 11.10
C LEU A 122 -10.57 3.94 11.33
N ASN A 123 -9.76 3.48 10.37
CA ASN A 123 -8.90 2.32 10.58
C ASN A 123 -7.72 2.68 11.51
N ARG A 124 -6.92 1.70 11.90
CA ARG A 124 -5.79 1.90 12.84
C ARG A 124 -4.82 2.98 12.37
N THR A 125 -4.50 3.01 11.09
CA THR A 125 -3.57 3.99 10.52
C THR A 125 -4.19 5.39 10.47
N GLU A 126 -5.44 5.51 10.03
CA GLU A 126 -6.18 6.77 10.01
C GLU A 126 -6.36 7.34 11.44
N TYR A 127 -6.65 6.46 12.42
CA TYR A 127 -6.75 6.85 13.83
C TYR A 127 -5.41 7.38 14.35
N ARG A 128 -4.31 6.63 14.19
CA ARG A 128 -2.96 7.05 14.60
C ARG A 128 -2.58 8.40 14.01
N ASN A 129 -2.72 8.54 12.68
CA ASN A 129 -2.37 9.78 11.99
C ASN A 129 -3.24 10.95 12.44
N THR A 130 -4.54 10.72 12.66
CA THR A 130 -5.46 11.75 13.14
C THR A 130 -5.10 12.19 14.57
N ILE A 131 -4.76 11.27 15.47
CA ILE A 131 -4.31 11.60 16.84
C ILE A 131 -3.01 12.41 16.81
N ARG A 132 -2.03 12.00 16.00
CA ARG A 132 -0.77 12.73 15.84
C ARG A 132 -1.02 14.17 15.34
N ASP A 133 -1.87 14.31 14.32
CA ASP A 133 -2.11 15.61 13.70
C ASP A 133 -3.03 16.49 14.53
N LEU A 134 -3.97 15.93 15.28
CA LEU A 134 -4.89 16.64 16.17
C LEU A 134 -4.21 17.11 17.47
N LEU A 135 -3.52 16.18 18.14
CA LEU A 135 -3.05 16.36 19.52
C LEU A 135 -1.52 16.35 19.65
N GLY A 136 -0.77 15.98 18.60
CA GLY A 136 0.68 15.87 18.67
C GLY A 136 1.18 14.62 19.43
N VAL A 137 0.33 13.63 19.66
CA VAL A 137 0.66 12.40 20.37
C VAL A 137 0.90 11.27 19.35
N ASP A 138 2.05 10.64 19.40
CA ASP A 138 2.28 9.40 18.64
C ASP A 138 1.72 8.22 19.44
N PHE A 139 0.61 7.67 18.93
CA PHE A 139 -0.12 6.56 19.54
C PHE A 139 -0.03 5.33 18.63
N GLN A 140 0.52 4.23 19.16
CA GLN A 140 0.74 3.00 18.39
C GLN A 140 -0.53 2.14 18.30
N ALA A 141 -1.50 2.60 17.50
CA ALA A 141 -2.79 1.94 17.33
C ALA A 141 -2.67 0.45 16.89
N SER A 142 -1.60 0.10 16.18
CA SER A 142 -1.33 -1.28 15.74
C SER A 142 -1.02 -2.25 16.89
N GLN A 143 -0.53 -1.75 18.00
CA GLN A 143 -0.23 -2.56 19.20
C GLN A 143 -1.43 -2.66 20.15
N GLU A 144 -2.31 -1.66 20.09
CA GLU A 144 -3.41 -1.49 21.04
C GLU A 144 -4.74 -2.04 20.52
N PHE A 145 -5.01 -1.87 19.25
CA PHE A 145 -6.26 -2.25 18.63
C PHE A 145 -6.13 -3.56 17.84
N PRO A 146 -7.20 -4.37 17.77
CA PRO A 146 -7.23 -5.52 16.88
C PRO A 146 -6.99 -5.08 15.44
N ALA A 147 -6.47 -6.00 14.60
CA ALA A 147 -6.29 -5.74 13.19
C ALA A 147 -7.62 -5.36 12.52
N ASP A 148 -7.57 -4.40 11.62
CA ASP A 148 -8.71 -4.11 10.77
C ASP A 148 -8.88 -5.20 9.72
N ASP A 149 -10.13 -5.56 9.43
CA ASP A 149 -10.45 -6.43 8.31
C ASP A 149 -10.16 -5.73 6.97
N THR A 150 -9.88 -6.52 5.94
CA THR A 150 -9.60 -6.00 4.60
C THR A 150 -10.69 -6.40 3.62
N GLY A 151 -11.17 -5.44 2.82
CA GLY A 151 -12.09 -5.65 1.72
C GLY A 151 -11.54 -5.02 0.44
N GLU A 152 -11.78 -5.64 -0.71
CA GLU A 152 -11.31 -5.15 -2.01
C GLU A 152 -9.78 -4.92 -2.07
N GLY A 153 -9.02 -5.53 -1.15
CA GLY A 153 -7.58 -5.37 -0.99
C GLY A 153 -7.14 -4.19 -0.10
N PHE A 154 -8.08 -3.52 0.59
CA PHE A 154 -7.79 -2.36 1.46
C PHE A 154 -8.47 -2.47 2.83
N ASP A 155 -7.83 -1.91 3.84
CA ASP A 155 -8.28 -1.87 5.24
C ASP A 155 -9.15 -0.65 5.58
N ASN A 156 -9.54 0.12 4.56
CA ASN A 156 -10.33 1.34 4.72
C ASN A 156 -11.75 1.25 4.12
N ILE A 157 -12.24 0.03 3.91
CA ILE A 157 -13.57 -0.22 3.31
C ILE A 157 -14.66 -0.09 4.38
N ALA A 158 -15.66 0.76 4.11
CA ALA A 158 -16.69 1.13 5.08
C ALA A 158 -17.51 -0.07 5.59
N ASP A 159 -17.93 -0.97 4.70
CA ASP A 159 -18.87 -2.05 5.00
C ASP A 159 -18.29 -3.14 5.91
N ILE A 160 -16.96 -3.19 6.08
CA ILE A 160 -16.28 -4.18 6.94
C ILE A 160 -15.75 -3.59 8.25
N LEU A 161 -15.64 -2.26 8.35
CA LEU A 161 -15.08 -1.59 9.53
C LEU A 161 -16.13 -1.43 10.64
N THR A 162 -16.37 -2.48 11.42
CA THR A 162 -17.31 -2.49 12.54
C THR A 162 -16.64 -2.10 13.86
N ILE A 163 -17.45 -1.80 14.90
CA ILE A 163 -16.99 -1.64 16.28
C ILE A 163 -17.55 -2.79 17.12
N SER A 164 -16.66 -3.66 17.61
CA SER A 164 -16.99 -4.65 18.62
C SER A 164 -17.00 -4.01 20.03
N PRO A 165 -17.68 -4.61 21.02
CA PRO A 165 -17.63 -4.13 22.41
C PRO A 165 -16.18 -3.99 22.93
N LEU A 166 -15.32 -4.98 22.65
CA LEU A 166 -13.91 -4.94 23.02
C LEU A 166 -13.17 -3.74 22.39
N LEU A 167 -13.45 -3.43 21.12
CA LEU A 167 -12.83 -2.30 20.46
C LEU A 167 -13.33 -0.96 21.04
N ALA A 168 -14.59 -0.88 21.45
CA ALA A 168 -15.15 0.29 22.12
C ALA A 168 -14.47 0.56 23.48
N GLU A 169 -14.25 -0.48 24.28
CA GLU A 169 -13.49 -0.38 25.54
C GLU A 169 -12.05 0.08 25.29
N LYS A 170 -11.40 -0.45 24.25
CA LYS A 170 -10.05 -0.05 23.87
C LYS A 170 -9.98 1.42 23.39
N TYR A 171 -10.99 1.90 22.66
CA TYR A 171 -11.07 3.32 22.29
C TYR A 171 -11.19 4.22 23.54
N LEU A 172 -11.99 3.85 24.54
CA LEU A 172 -12.12 4.63 25.77
C LEU A 172 -10.77 4.68 26.51
N ALA A 173 -10.16 3.54 26.77
CA ALA A 173 -8.87 3.45 27.44
C ALA A 173 -7.76 4.22 26.69
N ALA A 174 -7.74 4.11 25.37
CA ALA A 174 -6.81 4.88 24.54
C ALA A 174 -7.07 6.38 24.62
N ALA A 175 -8.33 6.82 24.57
CA ALA A 175 -8.70 8.23 24.66
C ALA A 175 -8.26 8.86 25.99
N GLU A 176 -8.40 8.15 27.09
CA GLU A 176 -7.94 8.58 28.42
C GLU A 176 -6.41 8.78 28.43
N ARG A 177 -5.65 7.80 27.96
CA ARG A 177 -4.19 7.87 27.89
C ARG A 177 -3.70 8.99 26.95
N ILE A 178 -4.28 9.05 25.76
CA ILE A 178 -3.94 10.07 24.76
C ILE A 178 -4.22 11.47 25.31
N SER A 179 -5.36 11.68 25.96
CA SER A 179 -5.76 12.93 26.56
C SER A 179 -4.79 13.36 27.67
N ALA A 180 -4.43 12.43 28.56
CA ALA A 180 -3.47 12.66 29.63
C ALA A 180 -2.08 13.02 29.09
N ARG A 181 -1.59 12.31 28.03
CA ARG A 181 -0.32 12.62 27.37
C ARG A 181 -0.35 13.99 26.70
N ALA A 182 -1.40 14.29 25.95
CA ALA A 182 -1.54 15.55 25.22
C ALA A 182 -1.51 16.78 26.13
N LEU A 183 -1.98 16.64 27.36
CA LEU A 183 -2.02 17.72 28.36
C LEU A 183 -0.84 17.67 29.37
N GLY A 184 0.06 16.67 29.26
CA GLY A 184 1.17 16.49 30.20
C GLY A 184 0.72 16.13 31.62
N LEU A 185 -0.43 15.41 31.75
CA LEU A 185 -1.00 14.97 33.03
C LEU A 185 -0.44 13.64 33.48
N VAL A 186 0.30 12.94 32.62
CA VAL A 186 0.91 11.66 32.96
C VAL A 186 1.97 11.85 34.04
N LYS A 187 1.80 11.21 35.17
CA LYS A 187 2.82 11.13 36.23
C LYS A 187 3.82 10.06 35.82
N LEU A 188 4.94 10.47 35.24
CA LEU A 188 6.01 9.53 34.92
C LEU A 188 6.60 8.97 36.22
N PRO A 189 6.87 7.66 36.27
CA PRO A 189 7.60 7.06 37.38
C PRO A 189 9.04 7.61 37.43
N LYS A 190 9.74 7.31 38.51
CA LYS A 190 11.20 7.55 38.53
C LYS A 190 11.83 6.73 37.41
N PRO A 191 12.84 7.27 36.71
CA PRO A 191 13.53 6.52 35.67
C PRO A 191 13.99 5.16 36.15
N ILE A 192 13.63 4.11 35.41
CA ILE A 192 14.04 2.73 35.69
C ILE A 192 15.16 2.37 34.74
N SER A 193 16.14 1.62 35.23
CA SER A 193 17.22 1.08 34.40
C SER A 193 16.91 -0.38 34.07
N ALA A 194 16.82 -0.68 32.77
CA ALA A 194 16.88 -2.05 32.27
C ALA A 194 18.24 -2.27 31.60
N SER A 195 18.86 -3.43 31.80
CA SER A 195 20.18 -3.72 31.22
C SER A 195 20.24 -5.14 30.69
N TYR A 196 20.97 -5.29 29.59
CA TYR A 196 21.18 -6.52 28.87
C TYR A 196 22.67 -6.68 28.56
N SER A 197 23.30 -7.73 29.07
CA SER A 197 24.70 -8.05 28.84
C SER A 197 24.82 -9.32 28.03
N ALA A 198 25.66 -9.30 27.00
CA ALA A 198 26.02 -10.51 26.26
C ALA A 198 27.10 -11.30 27.01
N ASP A 199 26.77 -12.49 27.47
CA ASP A 199 27.78 -13.41 28.02
C ASP A 199 28.57 -14.03 26.88
N VAL A 200 29.90 -13.88 26.96
CA VAL A 200 30.85 -14.28 25.91
C VAL A 200 30.92 -15.81 25.73
N GLY A 201 30.43 -16.60 26.69
CA GLY A 201 30.53 -18.06 26.66
C GLY A 201 29.26 -18.81 26.23
N SER A 202 28.08 -18.30 26.51
CA SER A 202 26.82 -19.05 26.38
C SER A 202 25.95 -18.67 25.18
N GLY A 203 26.23 -17.53 24.53
CA GLY A 203 25.36 -16.97 23.50
C GLY A 203 24.02 -16.45 24.06
N GLN A 204 23.86 -16.47 25.39
CA GLN A 204 22.68 -15.93 26.06
C GLN A 204 22.95 -14.50 26.52
N VAL A 205 21.90 -13.71 26.54
CA VAL A 205 21.90 -12.35 27.07
C VAL A 205 21.08 -12.35 28.36
N ALA A 206 21.74 -11.99 29.48
CA ALA A 206 21.06 -11.83 30.76
C ALA A 206 20.47 -10.42 30.85
N GLY A 207 19.21 -10.30 31.26
CA GLY A 207 18.53 -9.02 31.42
C GLY A 207 17.45 -9.08 32.50
N THR A 208 17.05 -7.91 32.97
CA THR A 208 16.06 -7.77 34.04
C THR A 208 14.61 -7.90 33.57
N THR A 209 14.33 -7.59 32.30
CA THR A 209 12.98 -7.65 31.72
C THR A 209 13.06 -7.90 30.21
N GLY A 210 12.44 -8.99 29.74
CA GLY A 210 12.36 -9.30 28.30
C GLY A 210 13.30 -10.44 27.86
N THR A 211 13.22 -10.78 26.57
CA THR A 211 14.05 -11.80 25.93
C THR A 211 15.13 -11.14 25.08
N ALA A 212 16.33 -11.67 25.12
CA ALA A 212 17.41 -11.18 24.29
C ALA A 212 18.14 -12.34 23.62
N ARG A 213 18.63 -12.12 22.41
CA ARG A 213 19.45 -13.06 21.66
C ARG A 213 20.67 -12.37 21.07
N ARG A 214 21.73 -13.15 20.89
CA ARG A 214 22.92 -12.72 20.21
C ARG A 214 23.13 -13.56 18.95
N ALA A 215 23.41 -12.93 17.82
CA ALA A 215 23.79 -13.62 16.59
C ALA A 215 25.28 -13.40 16.33
N GLY A 216 26.10 -14.39 16.72
CA GLY A 216 27.56 -14.31 16.57
C GLY A 216 28.16 -13.12 17.35
N ASN A 217 29.16 -12.47 16.76
CA ASN A 217 29.75 -11.22 17.30
C ASN A 217 29.16 -9.96 16.65
N SER A 218 28.14 -10.09 15.81
CA SER A 218 27.70 -9.01 14.94
C SER A 218 26.68 -8.09 15.60
N PHE A 219 25.78 -8.61 16.45
CA PHE A 219 24.76 -7.80 17.08
C PHE A 219 24.16 -8.44 18.35
N ILE A 220 23.58 -7.58 19.18
CA ILE A 220 22.62 -7.95 20.23
C ILE A 220 21.24 -7.53 19.75
N GLU A 221 20.28 -8.45 19.78
CA GLU A 221 18.87 -8.15 19.54
C GLU A 221 18.10 -8.52 20.81
N LEU A 222 17.25 -7.60 21.27
CA LEU A 222 16.46 -7.79 22.46
C LEU A 222 15.02 -7.29 22.23
N THR A 223 14.08 -7.97 22.88
CA THR A 223 12.71 -7.52 22.94
C THR A 223 12.44 -6.97 24.35
N HIS A 224 12.04 -5.72 24.43
CA HIS A 224 11.77 -5.01 25.67
C HIS A 224 10.42 -4.31 25.61
N ARG A 225 9.65 -4.40 26.70
CA ARG A 225 8.43 -3.64 26.85
C ARG A 225 8.75 -2.27 27.46
N VAL A 226 8.55 -1.23 26.66
CA VAL A 226 8.57 0.16 27.12
C VAL A 226 7.23 0.46 27.77
N GLU A 227 7.22 0.77 29.05
CA GLU A 227 5.98 0.96 29.83
C GLU A 227 5.38 2.37 29.70
N TYR A 228 6.21 3.35 29.34
CA TYR A 228 5.80 4.75 29.26
C TYR A 228 6.47 5.43 28.08
N ASP A 229 5.73 6.22 27.35
CA ASP A 229 6.34 7.13 26.35
C ASP A 229 7.31 8.08 27.05
N GLY A 230 8.45 8.30 26.46
CA GLY A 230 9.39 9.24 27.01
C GLY A 230 10.73 9.24 26.31
N GLU A 231 11.59 10.17 26.71
CA GLU A 231 13.00 10.14 26.35
C GLU A 231 13.73 9.11 27.21
N TYR A 232 14.45 8.22 26.56
CA TYR A 232 15.30 7.23 27.21
C TYR A 232 16.76 7.48 26.86
N VAL A 233 17.63 7.33 27.84
CA VAL A 233 19.07 7.27 27.61
C VAL A 233 19.42 5.82 27.29
N ILE A 234 19.93 5.60 26.09
CA ILE A 234 20.44 4.31 25.67
C ILE A 234 21.94 4.27 25.98
N GLN A 235 22.36 3.20 26.62
CA GLN A 235 23.75 2.90 26.90
C GLN A 235 24.18 1.71 26.03
N ALA A 236 25.03 1.95 25.05
CA ALA A 236 25.56 0.93 24.17
C ALA A 236 26.99 0.58 24.55
N GLY A 237 27.23 -0.62 25.03
CA GLY A 237 28.54 -1.12 25.42
C GLY A 237 29.19 -1.96 24.31
N LEU A 238 30.39 -1.59 23.92
CA LEU A 238 31.20 -2.30 22.96
C LEU A 238 32.42 -2.91 23.66
N SER A 239 32.74 -4.16 23.35
CA SER A 239 33.91 -4.87 23.85
C SER A 239 34.81 -5.35 22.72
N GLY A 240 36.03 -5.74 23.05
CA GLY A 240 37.00 -6.27 22.10
C GLY A 240 37.75 -5.22 21.31
N HIS A 241 38.64 -5.68 20.43
CA HIS A 241 39.50 -4.87 19.58
C HIS A 241 39.31 -5.27 18.13
N ARG A 242 39.49 -4.35 17.20
CA ARG A 242 39.54 -4.67 15.78
C ARG A 242 40.97 -4.89 15.33
N GLY A 243 41.17 -5.90 14.46
CA GLY A 243 42.49 -6.27 13.95
C GLY A 243 43.17 -5.18 13.11
N PRO A 244 44.41 -5.39 12.69
CA PRO A 244 45.32 -4.37 12.18
C PRO A 244 44.94 -3.70 10.87
N GLU A 245 43.88 -4.12 10.18
CA GLU A 245 43.41 -3.45 8.95
C GLU A 245 42.61 -2.17 9.22
N GLY A 246 42.43 -1.82 10.49
CA GLY A 246 42.20 -0.48 11.01
C GLY A 246 41.07 0.39 10.41
N LYS A 247 40.15 -0.15 9.64
CA LYS A 247 39.00 0.66 9.16
C LYS A 247 38.01 0.89 10.30
N PRO A 248 37.55 2.12 10.52
CA PRO A 248 36.52 2.40 11.49
C PRO A 248 35.24 1.62 11.19
N VAL A 249 34.52 1.21 12.23
CA VAL A 249 33.19 0.58 12.11
C VAL A 249 32.12 1.57 12.49
N THR A 250 31.00 1.53 11.78
CA THR A 250 29.85 2.33 12.14
C THR A 250 28.91 1.49 12.99
N MET A 251 28.79 1.85 14.27
CA MET A 251 27.78 1.29 15.17
C MET A 251 26.41 1.83 14.80
N GLY A 252 25.41 0.96 14.81
CA GLY A 252 24.02 1.32 14.65
C GLY A 252 23.16 0.81 15.80
N PHE A 253 22.15 1.56 16.15
CA PHE A 253 21.09 1.16 17.07
C PHE A 253 19.74 1.30 16.40
N TRP A 254 18.99 0.22 16.35
CA TRP A 254 17.69 0.13 15.68
C TRP A 254 16.59 -0.17 16.70
N MET A 255 15.39 0.30 16.40
CA MET A 255 14.14 -0.08 17.04
C MET A 255 13.14 -0.45 15.95
N ASP A 256 12.56 -1.65 16.06
CA ASP A 256 11.57 -2.18 15.12
C ASP A 256 12.02 -2.11 13.64
N GLY A 257 13.32 -2.29 13.41
CA GLY A 257 13.97 -2.20 12.10
C GLY A 257 14.37 -0.80 11.64
N ALA A 258 13.90 0.26 12.31
CA ALA A 258 14.29 1.64 12.01
C ALA A 258 15.61 2.00 12.71
N LEU A 259 16.58 2.53 11.98
CA LEU A 259 17.84 3.03 12.55
C LEU A 259 17.55 4.34 13.32
N LEU A 260 17.79 4.33 14.63
CA LEU A 260 17.59 5.50 15.49
C LEU A 260 18.88 6.28 15.72
N TYR A 261 20.01 5.61 15.74
CA TYR A 261 21.30 6.21 16.02
C TYR A 261 22.42 5.49 15.28
N SER A 262 23.41 6.23 14.80
CA SER A 262 24.64 5.68 14.27
C SER A 262 25.83 6.56 14.59
N GLU A 263 26.98 5.93 14.83
CA GLU A 263 28.25 6.61 15.15
C GLU A 263 29.42 5.78 14.61
N GLU A 264 30.41 6.46 14.04
CA GLU A 264 31.68 5.85 13.68
C GLU A 264 32.51 5.58 14.92
N VAL A 265 32.85 4.33 15.15
CA VAL A 265 33.65 3.88 16.29
C VAL A 265 35.08 3.67 15.84
N ALA A 266 35.98 4.48 16.38
CA ALA A 266 37.40 4.41 16.10
C ALA A 266 38.00 3.04 16.53
N THR A 267 38.97 2.55 15.77
CA THR A 267 39.78 1.40 16.13
C THR A 267 40.84 1.84 17.14
N THR A 268 40.79 1.29 18.36
CA THR A 268 41.84 1.55 19.35
C THR A 268 42.87 0.41 19.25
N PRO A 269 44.17 0.69 19.12
CA PRO A 269 45.19 -0.37 19.20
C PRO A 269 45.19 -0.98 20.60
N PRO A 270 45.49 -2.29 20.73
CA PRO A 270 45.48 -2.97 22.02
C PRO A 270 46.51 -2.34 22.97
N LYS A 271 46.04 -1.63 23.99
CA LYS A 271 46.82 -1.43 25.19
C LYS A 271 46.66 -2.70 26.03
N THR A 272 47.74 -3.32 26.34
CA THR A 272 47.88 -4.49 27.20
C THR A 272 47.15 -4.28 28.54
N VAL A 273 45.90 -4.69 28.65
CA VAL A 273 45.21 -4.77 29.95
C VAL A 273 44.18 -5.90 29.90
N TYR A 274 44.24 -6.77 30.86
CA TYR A 274 43.45 -7.99 31.05
C TYR A 274 41.94 -7.77 31.29
N PHE A 275 41.48 -6.52 31.47
CA PHE A 275 40.09 -6.15 31.56
C PHE A 275 39.92 -4.82 30.83
N SER A 276 39.45 -4.85 29.59
CA SER A 276 38.99 -3.63 28.94
C SER A 276 37.61 -3.26 29.50
N PRO A 277 37.46 -2.08 30.11
CA PRO A 277 36.11 -1.59 30.41
C PRO A 277 35.31 -1.47 29.10
N TYR A 278 34.02 -1.70 29.18
CA TYR A 278 33.15 -1.49 28.02
C TYR A 278 33.37 -0.06 27.48
N GLU A 279 33.57 0.04 26.19
CA GLU A 279 33.54 1.35 25.53
C GLU A 279 32.08 1.76 25.43
N MET A 280 31.62 2.58 26.37
CA MET A 280 30.24 2.97 26.48
C MET A 280 29.94 4.16 25.56
N ARG A 281 28.82 4.10 24.88
CA ARG A 281 28.20 5.20 24.17
C ARG A 281 26.85 5.48 24.78
N GLU A 282 26.56 6.77 25.02
CA GLU A 282 25.27 7.21 25.53
C GLU A 282 24.62 8.15 24.53
N PHE A 283 23.37 7.90 24.21
CA PHE A 283 22.56 8.76 23.36
C PHE A 283 21.10 8.73 23.80
N LYS A 284 20.35 9.76 23.44
CA LYS A 284 18.96 9.90 23.81
C LYS A 284 18.07 9.57 22.62
N VAL A 285 17.03 8.78 22.86
CA VAL A 285 15.99 8.45 21.88
C VAL A 285 14.64 8.58 22.53
N PHE A 286 13.66 8.99 21.75
CA PHE A 286 12.27 8.90 22.16
C PHE A 286 11.77 7.48 21.90
N LEU A 287 11.24 6.83 22.95
CA LEU A 287 10.60 5.51 22.85
C LEU A 287 9.11 5.68 23.15
N SER A 288 8.27 5.06 22.35
CA SER A 288 6.84 4.95 22.60
C SER A 288 6.57 3.76 23.54
N GLU A 289 5.45 3.81 24.28
CA GLU A 289 4.96 2.67 25.04
C GLU A 289 4.65 1.51 24.09
N GLY A 290 5.06 0.31 24.47
CA GLY A 290 4.80 -0.90 23.69
C GLY A 290 5.92 -1.92 23.79
N LEU A 291 5.73 -3.03 23.09
CA LEU A 291 6.74 -4.07 22.93
C LEU A 291 7.58 -3.72 21.71
N HIS A 292 8.88 -3.51 21.92
CA HIS A 292 9.81 -3.12 20.86
C HIS A 292 10.94 -4.14 20.72
N VAL A 293 11.42 -4.29 19.49
CA VAL A 293 12.63 -5.04 19.17
C VAL A 293 13.76 -4.04 18.99
N PHE A 294 14.75 -4.10 19.88
CA PHE A 294 15.96 -3.28 19.79
C PHE A 294 17.11 -4.11 19.27
N ARG A 295 17.96 -3.48 18.49
CA ARG A 295 19.18 -4.08 17.99
C ARG A 295 20.34 -3.12 18.10
N LEU A 296 21.46 -3.60 18.63
CA LEU A 296 22.75 -2.94 18.62
C LEU A 296 23.72 -3.75 17.77
N GLY A 297 24.33 -3.17 16.77
CA GLY A 297 25.23 -3.86 15.86
C GLY A 297 26.12 -2.94 15.04
N PHE A 298 26.79 -3.46 14.03
CA PHE A 298 27.59 -2.67 13.11
C PHE A 298 26.97 -2.65 11.71
N ILE A 299 26.92 -1.46 11.11
CA ILE A 299 26.30 -1.24 9.78
C ILE A 299 27.21 -1.77 8.68
N ASN A 300 28.52 -1.59 8.81
CA ASN A 300 29.53 -1.81 7.77
C ASN A 300 30.57 -2.88 8.14
N ASP A 301 30.21 -3.85 8.99
CA ASP A 301 31.13 -4.93 9.36
C ASP A 301 30.90 -6.22 8.54
N PRO A 302 31.64 -6.43 7.45
CA PRO A 302 31.53 -7.66 6.65
C PRO A 302 32.18 -8.87 7.31
N ILE A 303 33.03 -8.68 8.34
CA ILE A 303 33.82 -9.76 8.98
C ILE A 303 32.98 -10.48 10.04
N GLY A 304 32.09 -9.77 10.75
CA GLY A 304 31.25 -10.34 11.81
C GLY A 304 30.26 -11.41 11.34
N ALA A 305 29.85 -11.37 10.09
CA ALA A 305 28.91 -12.33 9.51
C ALA A 305 29.53 -13.65 9.05
N SER A 306 30.85 -13.71 8.86
CA SER A 306 31.52 -14.82 8.19
C SER A 306 32.35 -15.75 9.11
N LEU A 307 32.47 -15.43 10.40
CA LEU A 307 33.27 -16.25 11.33
C LEU A 307 32.48 -17.47 11.81
N PRO A 308 33.03 -18.71 11.66
CA PRO A 308 32.41 -19.90 12.23
C PRO A 308 32.32 -19.80 13.76
N ARG A 309 31.22 -20.32 14.32
CA ARG A 309 30.94 -20.35 15.78
C ARG A 309 32.12 -20.79 16.66
N ALA A 310 33.07 -21.59 16.13
CA ALA A 310 34.22 -22.12 16.85
C ALA A 310 35.38 -21.11 17.10
N ARG A 311 35.36 -19.92 16.47
CA ARG A 311 36.40 -18.89 16.67
C ARG A 311 35.93 -17.68 17.48
N ALA A 312 34.75 -17.75 18.08
CA ALA A 312 34.19 -16.68 18.93
C ALA A 312 35.01 -16.41 20.21
N PHE A 313 36.04 -17.21 20.51
CA PHE A 313 36.85 -17.08 21.71
C PHE A 313 38.14 -16.28 21.52
N ASP A 314 38.46 -15.80 20.34
CA ASP A 314 39.55 -14.84 20.20
C ASP A 314 39.03 -13.41 20.42
N SER A 315 38.62 -13.16 21.67
CA SER A 315 38.04 -11.87 22.11
C SER A 315 39.03 -10.69 21.98
N ALA A 316 40.30 -10.97 21.68
CA ALA A 316 41.33 -9.95 21.53
C ALA A 316 41.34 -9.28 20.14
N ALA A 317 40.68 -9.86 19.12
CA ALA A 317 40.85 -9.44 17.74
C ALA A 317 39.67 -8.67 17.15
N ASN A 318 38.45 -8.66 17.77
CA ASN A 318 37.27 -8.04 17.17
C ASN A 318 36.45 -7.24 18.18
N LYS A 319 36.02 -6.02 17.80
CA LYS A 319 34.97 -5.29 18.52
C LYS A 319 33.63 -5.98 18.30
N TYR A 320 32.81 -6.04 19.35
CA TYR A 320 31.46 -6.60 19.30
C TYR A 320 30.55 -5.89 20.30
N PRO A 321 29.24 -5.81 20.02
CA PRO A 321 28.26 -5.34 20.97
C PRO A 321 28.21 -6.28 22.19
N SER A 322 28.30 -5.72 23.39
CA SER A 322 28.35 -6.50 24.62
C SER A 322 27.33 -6.09 25.68
N TYR A 323 26.78 -4.88 25.57
CA TYR A 323 25.85 -4.36 26.55
C TYR A 323 24.86 -3.38 25.91
N VAL A 324 23.61 -3.44 26.36
CA VAL A 324 22.56 -2.45 26.07
C VAL A 324 21.88 -2.08 27.39
N GLY A 325 21.90 -0.81 27.73
CA GLY A 325 21.15 -0.25 28.86
C GLY A 325 20.06 0.72 28.35
N LEU A 326 18.91 0.67 28.99
CA LEU A 326 17.82 1.62 28.78
C LEU A 326 17.51 2.30 30.12
N LEU A 327 17.69 3.61 30.21
CA LEU A 327 17.39 4.40 31.40
C LEU A 327 16.30 5.43 31.09
N GLY A 328 15.13 5.25 31.64
CA GLY A 328 13.98 6.13 31.41
C GLY A 328 12.72 5.66 32.11
N PRO A 329 11.58 6.30 31.86
CA PRO A 329 11.39 7.46 30.98
C PRO A 329 11.86 8.76 31.60
N GLN A 330 12.35 9.67 30.78
CA GLN A 330 12.53 11.09 31.13
C GLN A 330 11.45 11.91 30.42
N ARG A 331 11.09 13.09 30.94
CA ARG A 331 10.07 13.94 30.30
C ARG A 331 10.56 14.40 28.93
N PRO A 332 9.83 14.08 27.85
CA PRO A 332 10.26 14.47 26.52
C PRO A 332 10.05 15.96 26.28
N SER A 333 10.96 16.58 25.53
CA SER A 333 10.78 17.93 24.99
C SER A 333 9.54 18.07 24.08
N GLN A 334 9.06 16.96 23.52
CA GLN A 334 7.87 16.90 22.65
C GLN A 334 6.53 17.14 23.39
N GLU A 335 6.43 16.90 24.69
CA GLU A 335 5.24 17.28 25.47
C GLU A 335 4.95 18.79 25.35
N THR A 336 5.98 19.61 25.25
CA THR A 336 5.84 21.04 25.04
C THR A 336 5.19 21.39 23.71
N ALA A 337 5.53 20.68 22.64
CA ALA A 337 4.96 20.91 21.30
C ALA A 337 3.49 20.46 21.22
N ALA A 338 3.13 19.32 21.81
CA ALA A 338 1.75 18.84 21.87
C ALA A 338 0.86 19.81 22.68
N ARG A 339 1.32 20.24 23.85
CA ARG A 339 0.60 21.22 24.68
C ARG A 339 0.41 22.56 23.98
N THR A 340 1.44 23.08 23.30
CA THR A 340 1.36 24.32 22.53
C THR A 340 0.34 24.24 21.39
N LYS A 341 0.20 23.07 20.79
CA LYS A 341 -0.78 22.85 19.71
C LYS A 341 -2.23 22.87 20.19
N ILE A 342 -2.48 22.43 21.43
CA ILE A 342 -3.82 22.32 22.03
C ILE A 342 -4.17 23.54 22.84
N LEU A 343 -3.25 24.00 23.71
CA LEU A 343 -3.49 25.05 24.65
C LEU A 343 -3.30 26.43 24.00
N VAL A 344 -4.36 26.92 23.35
CA VAL A 344 -4.39 28.31 22.83
C VAL A 344 -4.44 29.38 23.93
N CYS A 345 -4.62 28.96 25.17
CA CYS A 345 -4.59 29.78 26.40
C CYS A 345 -4.42 28.84 27.60
N ASP A 346 -4.10 29.35 28.77
CA ASP A 346 -3.98 28.56 30.00
C ASP A 346 -5.36 28.20 30.57
N PRO A 347 -5.71 26.94 30.71
CA PRO A 347 -6.97 26.47 31.30
C PRO A 347 -7.23 27.04 32.71
N ALA A 348 -6.17 27.32 33.48
CA ALA A 348 -6.27 27.95 34.79
C ALA A 348 -6.86 29.38 34.75
N SER A 349 -6.85 30.03 33.58
CA SER A 349 -7.46 31.36 33.40
C SER A 349 -8.99 31.38 33.42
N GLY A 350 -9.64 30.19 33.43
CA GLY A 350 -11.07 30.03 33.64
C GLY A 350 -11.85 29.41 32.48
N ALA A 351 -13.17 29.34 32.69
CA ALA A 351 -14.08 28.60 31.80
C ALA A 351 -14.07 29.07 30.35
N ALA A 352 -13.92 30.37 30.07
CA ALA A 352 -13.87 30.91 28.72
C ALA A 352 -12.65 30.42 27.91
N CYS A 353 -11.50 30.22 28.59
CA CYS A 353 -10.34 29.61 27.93
C CYS A 353 -10.58 28.15 27.62
N ILE A 354 -11.10 27.35 28.57
CA ILE A 354 -11.40 25.94 28.36
C ILE A 354 -12.41 25.78 27.22
N GLU A 355 -13.45 26.60 27.17
CA GLU A 355 -14.46 26.56 26.09
C GLU A 355 -13.83 26.83 24.71
N ARG A 356 -12.90 27.77 24.61
CA ARG A 356 -12.15 28.06 23.39
C ARG A 356 -11.31 26.85 22.96
N ILE A 357 -10.60 26.20 23.87
CA ILE A 357 -9.81 25.01 23.61
C ILE A 357 -10.74 23.87 23.14
N VAL A 358 -11.81 23.58 23.88
CA VAL A 358 -12.79 22.54 23.55
C VAL A 358 -13.39 22.77 22.17
N SER A 359 -13.80 24.02 21.87
CA SER A 359 -14.34 24.38 20.55
C SER A 359 -13.34 24.15 19.42
N THR A 360 -12.08 24.57 19.62
CA THR A 360 -11.02 24.41 18.61
C THR A 360 -10.68 22.94 18.37
N VAL A 361 -10.51 22.14 19.44
CA VAL A 361 -10.20 20.72 19.33
C VAL A 361 -11.37 19.97 18.70
N SER A 362 -12.61 20.26 19.10
CA SER A 362 -13.81 19.62 18.54
C SER A 362 -13.98 19.94 17.05
N ARG A 363 -13.76 21.18 16.63
CA ARG A 363 -13.82 21.58 15.20
C ARG A 363 -12.88 20.72 14.36
N ARG A 364 -11.63 20.57 14.80
CA ARG A 364 -10.63 19.74 14.11
C ARG A 364 -10.98 18.25 14.17
N ALA A 365 -11.36 17.76 15.35
CA ALA A 365 -11.70 16.35 15.58
C ALA A 365 -12.92 15.89 14.78
N TYR A 366 -13.98 16.72 14.73
CA TYR A 366 -15.21 16.43 13.99
C TYR A 366 -15.13 16.86 12.52
N ARG A 367 -14.04 17.51 12.13
CA ARG A 367 -13.76 17.92 10.74
C ARG A 367 -14.82 18.82 10.12
N ARG A 368 -15.52 19.59 10.95
CA ARG A 368 -16.61 20.49 10.60
C ARG A 368 -16.82 21.57 11.67
N PRO A 369 -17.56 22.65 11.39
CA PRO A 369 -18.01 23.57 12.43
C PRO A 369 -18.74 22.84 13.55
N VAL A 370 -18.43 23.20 14.78
CA VAL A 370 -19.08 22.62 15.98
C VAL A 370 -20.34 23.37 16.30
N ARG A 371 -21.39 22.68 16.63
CA ARG A 371 -22.65 23.30 17.07
C ARG A 371 -22.52 23.81 18.51
N PRO A 372 -23.13 24.94 18.87
CA PRO A 372 -23.09 25.45 20.24
C PRO A 372 -23.54 24.43 21.29
N ALA A 373 -24.55 23.61 20.98
CA ALA A 373 -25.06 22.57 21.87
C ALA A 373 -24.02 21.45 22.13
N GLU A 374 -23.15 21.14 21.17
CA GLU A 374 -22.06 20.17 21.34
C GLU A 374 -21.00 20.69 22.30
N VAL A 375 -20.60 21.96 22.11
CA VAL A 375 -19.67 22.63 23.02
C VAL A 375 -20.25 22.72 24.43
N ALA A 376 -21.52 23.12 24.56
CA ALA A 376 -22.21 23.20 25.86
C ALA A 376 -22.25 21.85 26.59
N SER A 377 -22.44 20.74 25.85
CA SER A 377 -22.43 19.38 26.43
C SER A 377 -21.04 18.99 26.94
N LEU A 378 -19.98 19.28 26.18
CA LEU A 378 -18.59 19.06 26.62
C LEU A 378 -18.24 19.93 27.81
N MET A 379 -18.65 21.21 27.84
CA MET A 379 -18.44 22.10 28.97
C MET A 379 -19.22 21.68 30.22
N LYS A 380 -20.34 20.95 30.06
CA LYS A 380 -21.03 20.34 31.21
C LYS A 380 -20.14 19.25 31.87
N LEU A 381 -19.46 18.41 31.07
CA LEU A 381 -18.50 17.42 31.61
C LEU A 381 -17.34 18.10 32.34
N VAL A 382 -16.80 19.18 31.78
CA VAL A 382 -15.74 19.97 32.45
C VAL A 382 -16.21 20.48 33.83
N ARG A 383 -17.41 21.05 33.90
CA ARG A 383 -17.97 21.55 35.19
C ARG A 383 -18.15 20.43 36.19
N VAL A 384 -18.68 19.27 35.78
CA VAL A 384 -18.83 18.11 36.66
C VAL A 384 -17.46 17.68 37.21
N ALA A 385 -16.47 17.51 36.34
CA ALA A 385 -15.11 17.14 36.73
C ALA A 385 -14.49 18.13 37.73
N GLN A 386 -14.70 19.44 37.53
CA GLN A 386 -14.24 20.48 38.49
C GLN A 386 -14.99 20.39 39.82
N THR A 387 -16.27 20.07 39.83
CA THR A 387 -17.06 19.89 41.03
C THR A 387 -16.57 18.69 41.87
N GLU A 388 -16.09 17.65 41.17
CA GLU A 388 -15.44 16.46 41.77
C GLU A 388 -13.97 16.72 42.19
N GLY A 389 -13.48 17.95 42.10
CA GLY A 389 -12.18 18.37 42.59
C GLY A 389 -11.02 18.28 41.59
N LEU A 390 -11.28 17.99 40.33
CA LEU A 390 -10.24 17.95 39.30
C LEU A 390 -9.74 19.37 39.01
N THR A 391 -8.44 19.52 38.77
CA THR A 391 -7.84 20.76 38.30
C THR A 391 -8.40 21.17 36.92
N PRO A 392 -8.31 22.43 36.51
CA PRO A 392 -8.75 22.89 35.19
C PRO A 392 -8.14 22.12 34.02
N HIS A 393 -6.90 21.67 34.14
CA HIS A 393 -6.22 20.85 33.11
C HIS A 393 -6.78 19.42 33.08
N GLU A 394 -7.01 18.80 34.23
CA GLU A 394 -7.62 17.45 34.30
C GLU A 394 -9.07 17.46 33.81
N ALA A 395 -9.84 18.52 34.18
CA ALA A 395 -11.20 18.68 33.69
C ALA A 395 -11.27 18.90 32.16
N LEU A 396 -10.29 19.64 31.58
CA LEU A 396 -10.14 19.71 30.12
C LEU A 396 -9.82 18.33 29.52
N GLY A 397 -9.00 17.50 30.20
CA GLY A 397 -8.71 16.12 29.81
C GLY A 397 -9.97 15.28 29.66
N THR A 398 -10.92 15.42 30.57
CA THR A 398 -12.23 14.73 30.50
C THR A 398 -13.00 15.12 29.23
N ALA A 399 -13.00 16.40 28.85
CA ALA A 399 -13.65 16.86 27.62
C ALA A 399 -12.95 16.31 26.36
N ILE A 400 -11.61 16.29 26.33
CA ILE A 400 -10.86 15.73 25.20
C ILE A 400 -11.12 14.22 25.08
N THR A 401 -11.14 13.49 26.18
CA THR A 401 -11.53 12.06 26.19
C THR A 401 -12.91 11.86 25.57
N ALA A 402 -13.89 12.67 25.96
CA ALA A 402 -15.24 12.61 25.39
C ALA A 402 -15.27 12.91 23.89
N ILE A 403 -14.45 13.85 23.42
CA ILE A 403 -14.30 14.12 21.99
C ILE A 403 -13.75 12.90 21.24
N LEU A 404 -12.73 12.24 21.77
CA LEU A 404 -12.05 11.12 21.12
C LEU A 404 -12.88 9.82 21.07
N VAL A 405 -13.89 9.66 21.94
CA VAL A 405 -14.82 8.52 21.90
C VAL A 405 -16.11 8.85 21.17
N SER A 406 -16.30 10.08 20.75
CA SER A 406 -17.49 10.51 20.01
C SER A 406 -17.59 9.81 18.66
N PRO A 407 -18.79 9.40 18.22
CA PRO A 407 -19.01 8.94 16.85
C PRO A 407 -18.57 9.95 15.79
N ASP A 408 -18.73 11.25 16.03
CA ASP A 408 -18.27 12.31 15.11
C ASP A 408 -16.73 12.34 14.94
N PHE A 409 -15.98 11.81 15.90
CA PHE A 409 -14.54 11.62 15.78
C PHE A 409 -14.19 10.26 15.15
N LEU A 410 -14.75 9.16 15.70
CA LEU A 410 -14.40 7.80 15.32
C LEU A 410 -14.85 7.44 13.90
N PHE A 411 -15.91 8.09 13.39
CA PHE A 411 -16.47 7.83 12.07
C PHE A 411 -16.35 9.06 11.16
N ARG A 412 -16.21 8.77 9.90
CA ARG A 412 -16.40 9.74 8.81
C ARG A 412 -17.85 9.64 8.37
N ILE A 413 -18.67 10.53 8.90
CA ILE A 413 -20.12 10.54 8.65
C ILE A 413 -20.43 11.57 7.58
N GLU A 414 -21.08 11.13 6.51
CA GLU A 414 -21.63 11.99 5.47
C GLU A 414 -23.15 12.03 5.63
N ARG A 415 -23.72 13.23 5.62
CA ARG A 415 -25.12 13.44 5.94
C ARG A 415 -25.96 13.62 4.68
N ASP A 416 -27.11 12.97 4.62
CA ASP A 416 -28.05 13.16 3.54
C ASP A 416 -28.79 14.48 3.69
N ALA A 417 -28.86 15.24 2.58
CA ALA A 417 -29.67 16.45 2.51
C ALA A 417 -31.17 16.12 2.58
N GLU A 418 -31.55 14.95 2.06
CA GLU A 418 -32.93 14.43 2.05
C GLU A 418 -32.98 13.04 2.70
N PRO A 419 -32.92 12.90 4.05
CA PRO A 419 -32.77 11.61 4.74
C PRO A 419 -33.89 10.60 4.48
N ARG A 420 -35.02 11.02 3.90
CA ARG A 420 -36.16 10.14 3.54
C ARG A 420 -36.20 9.75 2.07
N ASN A 421 -35.21 10.13 1.29
CA ASN A 421 -35.14 9.89 -0.14
C ASN A 421 -33.86 9.14 -0.51
N ALA A 422 -33.93 7.84 -0.44
CA ALA A 422 -32.81 6.96 -0.76
C ALA A 422 -32.27 7.10 -2.22
N ALA A 423 -33.09 7.63 -3.12
CA ALA A 423 -32.73 7.85 -4.52
C ALA A 423 -32.18 9.27 -4.78
N ALA A 424 -32.18 10.16 -3.79
CA ALA A 424 -31.67 11.52 -3.95
C ALA A 424 -30.17 11.51 -4.19
N VAL A 425 -29.74 12.05 -5.32
CA VAL A 425 -28.32 12.28 -5.62
C VAL A 425 -28.01 13.74 -5.31
N HIS A 426 -27.04 13.96 -4.43
CA HIS A 426 -26.61 15.30 -4.05
C HIS A 426 -25.08 15.38 -3.94
N ARG A 427 -24.55 16.58 -4.08
CA ARG A 427 -23.13 16.83 -3.79
C ARG A 427 -22.90 16.76 -2.29
N VAL A 428 -21.75 16.17 -1.90
CA VAL A 428 -21.29 16.24 -0.52
C VAL A 428 -21.03 17.69 -0.12
N SER A 429 -21.18 18.02 1.16
CA SER A 429 -20.79 19.34 1.67
C SER A 429 -19.30 19.58 1.48
N ASP A 430 -18.89 20.85 1.52
CA ASP A 430 -17.46 21.17 1.37
C ASP A 430 -16.61 20.58 2.51
N THR A 431 -17.15 20.46 3.73
CA THR A 431 -16.46 19.83 4.86
C THR A 431 -16.35 18.31 4.72
N GLU A 432 -17.35 17.67 4.14
CA GLU A 432 -17.27 16.24 3.77
C GLU A 432 -16.27 16.03 2.63
N LEU A 433 -16.24 16.94 1.63
CA LEU A 433 -15.26 16.89 0.54
C LEU A 433 -13.83 17.09 1.08
N ALA A 434 -13.63 18.03 2.01
CA ALA A 434 -12.34 18.21 2.69
C ALA A 434 -11.90 16.94 3.45
N THR A 435 -12.84 16.29 4.12
CA THR A 435 -12.62 15.02 4.82
C THR A 435 -12.26 13.89 3.84
N ARG A 436 -13.01 13.75 2.73
CA ARG A 436 -12.66 12.76 1.68
C ARG A 436 -11.25 12.98 1.16
N LEU A 437 -10.92 14.22 0.81
CA LEU A 437 -9.64 14.59 0.24
C LEU A 437 -8.48 14.33 1.21
N SER A 438 -8.60 14.72 2.47
CA SER A 438 -7.52 14.58 3.44
C SER A 438 -7.25 13.12 3.81
N TYR A 439 -8.28 12.31 4.00
CA TYR A 439 -8.09 10.88 4.25
C TYR A 439 -7.64 10.11 3.00
N PHE A 440 -7.98 10.57 1.81
CA PHE A 440 -7.43 10.02 0.59
C PHE A 440 -5.92 10.28 0.46
N LEU A 441 -5.48 11.53 0.64
CA LEU A 441 -4.10 11.93 0.36
C LEU A 441 -3.15 11.75 1.56
N TRP A 442 -3.65 11.95 2.79
CA TRP A 442 -2.84 11.96 4.03
C TRP A 442 -3.18 10.84 4.99
N SER A 443 -4.25 10.08 4.74
CA SER A 443 -4.83 9.14 5.72
C SER A 443 -5.00 9.78 7.09
N SER A 444 -5.39 11.05 7.13
CA SER A 444 -5.52 11.88 8.33
C SER A 444 -6.59 12.96 8.15
N MET A 445 -6.90 13.67 9.23
CA MET A 445 -7.85 14.77 9.22
C MET A 445 -7.41 15.93 8.33
N PRO A 446 -8.36 16.76 7.81
CA PRO A 446 -8.02 18.00 7.15
C PRO A 446 -7.31 18.98 8.11
N ASP A 447 -6.36 19.73 7.59
CA ASP A 447 -5.74 20.82 8.32
C ASP A 447 -6.63 22.08 8.34
N ASP A 448 -6.22 23.07 9.13
CA ASP A 448 -7.02 24.30 9.29
C ASP A 448 -7.22 25.04 7.97
N GLU A 449 -6.21 25.06 7.06
CA GLU A 449 -6.35 25.71 5.76
C GLU A 449 -7.43 25.05 4.91
N LEU A 450 -7.42 23.71 4.83
CA LEU A 450 -8.42 22.96 4.08
C LEU A 450 -9.82 23.10 4.69
N LEU A 451 -9.92 23.06 6.04
CA LEU A 451 -11.18 23.31 6.75
C LEU A 451 -11.69 24.73 6.51
N ASP A 452 -10.84 25.73 6.53
CA ASP A 452 -11.22 27.13 6.29
C ASP A 452 -11.76 27.33 4.85
N GLN A 453 -11.15 26.68 3.84
CA GLN A 453 -11.70 26.73 2.47
C GLN A 453 -13.07 26.03 2.40
N ALA A 454 -13.22 24.91 3.11
CA ALA A 454 -14.46 24.17 3.18
C ALA A 454 -15.59 24.95 3.86
N GLU A 455 -15.31 25.56 5.01
CA GLU A 455 -16.27 26.37 5.78
C GLU A 455 -16.73 27.63 5.02
N LYS A 456 -15.86 28.17 4.18
CA LYS A 456 -16.20 29.29 3.26
C LYS A 456 -16.95 28.83 2.00
N GLY A 457 -17.25 27.53 1.84
CA GLY A 457 -17.94 26.97 0.69
C GLY A 457 -17.17 27.08 -0.63
N ARG A 458 -15.83 27.09 -0.59
CA ARG A 458 -14.96 27.34 -1.74
C ARG A 458 -14.45 26.08 -2.43
N LEU A 459 -14.47 24.92 -1.78
CA LEU A 459 -13.94 23.68 -2.35
C LEU A 459 -14.76 23.18 -3.56
N LYS A 460 -15.97 23.65 -3.73
CA LYS A 460 -16.79 23.39 -4.94
C LYS A 460 -16.25 24.08 -6.19
N GLN A 461 -15.38 25.08 -6.04
CA GLN A 461 -14.73 25.77 -7.16
C GLN A 461 -13.53 24.94 -7.64
N PRO A 462 -13.51 24.50 -8.93
CA PRO A 462 -12.45 23.61 -9.42
C PRO A 462 -11.04 24.14 -9.17
N ALA A 463 -10.80 25.44 -9.41
CA ALA A 463 -9.49 26.04 -9.23
C ALA A 463 -9.02 26.03 -7.76
N VAL A 464 -9.96 26.17 -6.79
CA VAL A 464 -9.64 26.10 -5.36
C VAL A 464 -9.35 24.65 -4.97
N LEU A 465 -10.15 23.70 -5.43
CA LEU A 465 -9.91 22.27 -5.21
C LEU A 465 -8.55 21.86 -5.76
N ASP A 466 -8.20 22.26 -6.99
CA ASP A 466 -6.92 21.96 -7.61
C ASP A 466 -5.74 22.56 -6.83
N ALA A 467 -5.89 23.80 -6.35
CA ALA A 467 -4.86 24.44 -5.53
C ALA A 467 -4.63 23.69 -4.20
N GLN A 468 -5.70 23.21 -3.57
CA GLN A 468 -5.60 22.41 -2.35
C GLN A 468 -4.98 21.02 -2.64
N ILE A 469 -5.37 20.33 -3.69
CA ILE A 469 -4.75 19.05 -4.10
C ILE A 469 -3.25 19.24 -4.32
N LYS A 470 -2.86 20.26 -5.08
CA LYS A 470 -1.45 20.57 -5.34
C LYS A 470 -0.66 20.81 -4.04
N ARG A 471 -1.19 21.64 -3.14
CA ARG A 471 -0.60 21.91 -1.84
C ARG A 471 -0.45 20.63 -1.02
N MET A 472 -1.51 19.82 -0.96
CA MET A 472 -1.55 18.60 -0.18
C MET A 472 -0.59 17.53 -0.71
N LEU A 473 -0.38 17.45 -2.01
CA LEU A 473 0.60 16.53 -2.62
C LEU A 473 2.04 16.97 -2.37
N ALA A 474 2.29 18.28 -2.20
CA ALA A 474 3.59 18.79 -1.82
C ALA A 474 3.91 18.65 -0.32
N ASP A 475 2.89 18.43 0.52
CA ASP A 475 3.04 18.25 1.97
C ASP A 475 3.72 16.89 2.28
N PRO A 476 4.62 16.82 3.29
CA PRO A 476 5.22 15.55 3.73
C PRO A 476 4.20 14.45 4.04
N ARG A 477 3.01 14.79 4.55
CA ARG A 477 1.93 13.84 4.85
C ARG A 477 1.44 13.06 3.62
N ALA A 478 1.70 13.52 2.41
CA ALA A 478 1.37 12.79 1.19
C ALA A 478 2.11 11.44 1.07
N SER A 479 3.19 11.21 1.83
CA SER A 479 3.82 9.90 1.97
C SER A 479 2.84 8.82 2.46
N ALA A 480 1.71 9.21 3.07
CA ALA A 480 0.64 8.29 3.43
C ALA A 480 0.08 7.50 2.22
N LEU A 481 0.10 8.07 1.00
CA LEU A 481 -0.26 7.33 -0.20
C LEU A 481 0.74 6.20 -0.50
N SER A 482 2.03 6.45 -0.33
CA SER A 482 3.08 5.43 -0.53
C SER A 482 3.01 4.34 0.54
N GLU A 483 2.67 4.70 1.78
CA GLU A 483 2.60 3.77 2.91
C GLU A 483 1.29 2.96 2.90
N ASN A 484 0.16 3.63 2.67
CA ASN A 484 -1.16 3.04 2.85
C ASN A 484 -1.75 2.52 1.54
N PHE A 485 -1.82 3.34 0.49
CA PHE A 485 -2.32 2.88 -0.79
C PHE A 485 -1.34 1.90 -1.45
N ALA A 486 -0.09 2.33 -1.70
CA ALA A 486 0.87 1.46 -2.39
C ALA A 486 1.25 0.24 -1.56
N GLY A 487 1.41 0.39 -0.24
CA GLY A 487 1.72 -0.73 0.66
C GLY A 487 0.67 -1.85 0.62
N GLN A 488 -0.60 -1.53 0.38
CA GLN A 488 -1.69 -2.50 0.24
C GLN A 488 -1.85 -2.96 -1.22
N TRP A 489 -1.87 -2.03 -2.19
CA TRP A 489 -1.95 -2.39 -3.61
C TRP A 489 -0.84 -3.34 -4.03
N LEU A 490 0.39 -3.11 -3.56
CA LEU A 490 1.57 -3.94 -3.86
C LEU A 490 1.79 -5.06 -2.84
N GLU A 491 0.87 -5.23 -1.88
CA GLU A 491 0.92 -6.25 -0.83
C GLU A 491 2.17 -6.20 0.08
N THR A 492 2.97 -5.12 0.02
CA THR A 492 4.24 -5.03 0.77
C THR A 492 4.05 -4.96 2.29
N ARG A 493 2.85 -4.67 2.79
CA ARG A 493 2.50 -4.82 4.21
C ARG A 493 2.59 -6.27 4.68
N ASN A 494 2.35 -7.24 3.79
CA ASN A 494 2.41 -8.66 4.10
C ASN A 494 3.83 -9.14 4.43
N LEU A 495 4.87 -8.33 4.19
CA LEU A 495 6.24 -8.64 4.63
C LEU A 495 6.33 -8.93 6.14
N ASP A 496 5.43 -8.38 6.97
CA ASP A 496 5.43 -8.65 8.41
C ASP A 496 4.97 -10.08 8.75
N SER A 497 4.18 -10.69 7.89
CA SER A 497 3.70 -12.07 8.06
C SER A 497 4.60 -13.11 7.37
N VAL A 498 5.48 -12.69 6.45
CA VAL A 498 6.37 -13.61 5.74
C VAL A 498 7.50 -14.08 6.65
N LYS A 499 7.74 -15.39 6.65
CA LYS A 499 8.79 -16.04 7.47
C LYS A 499 9.64 -16.95 6.59
N PRO A 500 10.58 -16.42 5.80
CA PRO A 500 11.50 -17.23 5.01
C PRO A 500 12.29 -18.19 5.89
N ASN A 501 12.54 -19.38 5.38
CA ASN A 501 13.29 -20.41 6.11
C ASN A 501 14.73 -19.93 6.35
N PRO A 502 15.18 -19.82 7.62
CA PRO A 502 16.50 -19.24 7.95
C PRO A 502 17.70 -20.10 7.51
N GLU A 503 17.49 -21.40 7.27
CA GLU A 503 18.54 -22.28 6.74
C GLU A 503 18.76 -22.06 5.25
N LYS A 504 17.69 -21.79 4.49
CA LYS A 504 17.74 -21.51 3.06
C LYS A 504 18.09 -20.05 2.75
N PHE A 505 17.67 -19.13 3.62
CA PHE A 505 17.81 -17.68 3.43
C PHE A 505 18.44 -17.02 4.67
N PRO A 506 19.71 -17.31 4.96
CA PRO A 506 20.39 -16.80 6.15
C PRO A 506 20.57 -15.27 6.16
N GLU A 507 20.47 -14.61 5.00
CA GLU A 507 20.53 -13.15 4.89
C GLU A 507 19.25 -12.45 5.35
N TRP A 508 18.11 -13.20 5.45
CA TRP A 508 16.84 -12.62 5.87
C TRP A 508 16.87 -12.18 7.33
N ASN A 509 16.64 -10.91 7.56
CA ASN A 509 16.56 -10.30 8.88
C ASN A 509 15.63 -9.10 8.86
N THR A 510 15.35 -8.51 10.01
CA THR A 510 14.42 -7.37 10.14
C THR A 510 14.89 -6.17 9.34
N GLU A 511 16.19 -5.85 9.35
CA GLU A 511 16.73 -4.70 8.64
C GLU A 511 16.63 -4.85 7.13
N LEU A 512 16.91 -6.04 6.60
CA LEU A 512 16.75 -6.31 5.17
C LEU A 512 15.28 -6.20 4.76
N LYS A 513 14.37 -6.74 5.58
CA LYS A 513 12.92 -6.62 5.38
C LYS A 513 12.48 -5.15 5.30
N GLU A 514 12.93 -4.33 6.26
CA GLU A 514 12.60 -2.90 6.27
C GLU A 514 13.26 -2.14 5.11
N ALA A 515 14.47 -2.53 4.72
CA ALA A 515 15.13 -1.94 3.55
C ALA A 515 14.36 -2.26 2.24
N MET A 516 13.87 -3.48 2.07
CA MET A 516 13.02 -3.87 0.94
C MET A 516 11.71 -3.09 0.90
N ARG A 517 11.07 -2.89 2.07
CA ARG A 517 9.85 -2.07 2.19
C ARG A 517 10.13 -0.62 1.84
N ALA A 518 11.21 -0.07 2.35
CA ALA A 518 11.62 1.31 2.11
C ALA A 518 11.94 1.58 0.62
N GLU A 519 12.59 0.66 -0.07
CA GLU A 519 12.83 0.74 -1.52
C GLU A 519 11.52 1.00 -2.28
N THR A 520 10.53 0.13 -2.08
CA THR A 520 9.27 0.21 -2.82
C THR A 520 8.48 1.46 -2.45
N ARG A 521 8.48 1.84 -1.19
CA ARG A 521 7.84 3.07 -0.71
C ARG A 521 8.48 4.32 -1.34
N LEU A 522 9.80 4.42 -1.31
CA LEU A 522 10.54 5.56 -1.88
C LEU A 522 10.41 5.64 -3.39
N PHE A 523 10.40 4.49 -4.06
CA PHE A 523 10.19 4.42 -5.50
C PHE A 523 8.79 4.94 -5.89
N PHE A 524 7.73 4.48 -5.20
CA PHE A 524 6.39 5.01 -5.40
C PHE A 524 6.31 6.51 -5.10
N ASP A 525 6.91 6.93 -3.97
CA ASP A 525 6.91 8.34 -3.53
C ASP A 525 7.60 9.25 -4.57
N SER A 526 8.66 8.78 -5.22
CA SER A 526 9.34 9.53 -6.28
C SER A 526 8.45 9.72 -7.52
N ILE A 527 7.71 8.70 -7.93
CA ILE A 527 6.76 8.79 -9.06
C ILE A 527 5.62 9.76 -8.72
N LEU A 528 5.09 9.66 -7.50
CA LEU A 528 4.04 10.55 -7.00
C LEU A 528 4.51 12.03 -6.96
N ARG A 529 5.63 12.29 -6.29
CA ARG A 529 6.10 13.67 -6.03
C ARG A 529 6.58 14.37 -7.28
N ASP A 530 7.31 13.67 -8.14
CA ASP A 530 7.81 14.21 -9.39
C ASP A 530 6.75 14.18 -10.51
N ASN A 531 5.54 13.72 -10.22
CA ASN A 531 4.44 13.59 -11.19
C ASN A 531 4.84 12.82 -12.46
N ARG A 532 5.58 11.72 -12.28
CA ARG A 532 6.08 10.91 -13.40
C ARG A 532 4.96 10.07 -14.04
N PRO A 533 5.14 9.63 -15.29
CA PRO A 533 4.19 8.74 -15.94
C PRO A 533 4.18 7.36 -15.26
N ILE A 534 3.00 6.73 -15.15
CA ILE A 534 2.88 5.41 -14.50
C ILE A 534 3.63 4.29 -15.21
N SER A 535 4.02 4.48 -16.48
CA SER A 535 4.89 3.52 -17.19
C SER A 535 6.20 3.27 -16.45
N GLU A 536 6.69 4.24 -15.65
CA GLU A 536 7.91 4.06 -14.86
C GLU A 536 7.76 3.00 -13.78
N PHE A 537 6.56 2.69 -13.30
CA PHE A 537 6.37 1.53 -12.42
C PHE A 537 6.85 0.22 -13.05
N LEU A 538 6.82 0.12 -14.36
CA LEU A 538 7.23 -1.08 -15.10
C LEU A 538 8.63 -0.93 -15.69
N THR A 539 8.99 0.25 -16.20
CA THR A 539 10.16 0.44 -17.07
C THR A 539 11.30 1.25 -16.45
N ALA A 540 11.15 1.73 -15.20
CA ALA A 540 12.20 2.52 -14.57
C ALA A 540 13.52 1.77 -14.51
N ARG A 541 14.60 2.48 -14.84
CA ARG A 541 15.98 2.00 -14.78
C ARG A 541 16.72 2.60 -13.57
N TYR A 542 16.01 2.80 -12.48
CA TYR A 542 16.54 3.25 -11.20
C TYR A 542 15.73 2.63 -10.06
N THR A 543 16.33 2.61 -8.88
CA THR A 543 15.67 2.27 -7.62
C THR A 543 16.26 3.07 -6.47
N PHE A 544 15.85 2.78 -5.23
CA PHE A 544 16.33 3.43 -4.02
C PHE A 544 17.01 2.41 -3.12
N LEU A 545 18.29 2.60 -2.85
CA LEU A 545 19.10 1.66 -2.09
C LEU A 545 19.85 2.34 -0.95
N ASN A 546 19.96 1.65 0.16
CA ASN A 546 21.00 1.83 1.15
C ASN A 546 22.09 0.76 0.94
N GLU A 547 23.18 0.81 1.70
CA GLU A 547 24.30 -0.15 1.58
C GLU A 547 23.85 -1.59 1.73
N GLN A 548 22.97 -1.90 2.69
CA GLN A 548 22.51 -3.26 2.96
C GLN A 548 21.75 -3.85 1.76
N LEU A 549 20.80 -3.11 1.21
CA LEU A 549 20.01 -3.58 0.08
C LEU A 549 20.85 -3.63 -1.21
N ALA A 550 21.75 -2.67 -1.41
CA ALA A 550 22.68 -2.69 -2.53
C ALA A 550 23.59 -3.94 -2.51
N ARG A 551 24.14 -4.26 -1.34
CA ARG A 551 24.93 -5.49 -1.15
C ARG A 551 24.11 -6.75 -1.42
N PHE A 552 22.87 -6.79 -0.94
CA PHE A 552 21.94 -7.89 -1.21
C PHE A 552 21.64 -8.05 -2.71
N TYR A 553 21.56 -6.96 -3.46
CA TYR A 553 21.35 -6.96 -4.91
C TYR A 553 22.64 -7.17 -5.72
N GLY A 554 23.81 -7.17 -5.09
CA GLY A 554 25.11 -7.21 -5.77
C GLY A 554 25.45 -5.91 -6.52
N ILE A 555 24.94 -4.77 -6.05
CA ILE A 555 25.19 -3.44 -6.62
C ILE A 555 26.26 -2.75 -5.78
N GLU A 556 27.37 -2.37 -6.43
CA GLU A 556 28.52 -1.72 -5.80
C GLU A 556 28.36 -0.18 -5.75
N GLY A 557 29.17 0.46 -4.89
CA GLY A 557 29.28 1.92 -4.82
C GLY A 557 28.23 2.62 -3.95
N VAL A 558 27.34 1.87 -3.29
CA VAL A 558 26.36 2.40 -2.31
C VAL A 558 26.86 2.09 -0.90
N THR A 559 27.10 3.13 -0.09
CA THR A 559 27.60 3.01 1.28
C THR A 559 26.71 3.77 2.26
N GLY A 560 26.62 3.27 3.50
CA GLY A 560 25.90 3.87 4.60
C GLY A 560 24.39 3.52 4.65
N PRO A 561 23.70 3.94 5.73
CA PRO A 561 22.33 3.54 6.02
C PRO A 561 21.29 4.31 5.19
N ASP A 562 21.66 5.48 4.67
CA ASP A 562 20.72 6.37 4.00
C ASP A 562 20.36 5.88 2.60
N PHE A 563 19.08 5.90 2.30
CA PHE A 563 18.59 5.57 0.97
C PHE A 563 18.89 6.69 -0.04
N ARG A 564 19.34 6.28 -1.21
CA ARG A 564 19.56 7.19 -2.34
C ARG A 564 19.07 6.56 -3.63
N ARG A 565 18.71 7.40 -4.58
CA ARG A 565 18.40 6.95 -5.94
C ARG A 565 19.67 6.39 -6.58
N VAL A 566 19.55 5.20 -7.18
CA VAL A 566 20.62 4.48 -7.88
C VAL A 566 20.12 4.09 -9.26
N ASP A 567 20.84 4.51 -10.30
CA ASP A 567 20.54 4.12 -11.68
C ASP A 567 21.05 2.69 -11.93
N LEU A 568 20.21 1.87 -12.53
CA LEU A 568 20.49 0.46 -12.79
C LEU A 568 21.19 0.28 -14.13
N THR A 569 22.41 -0.20 -14.11
CA THR A 569 23.25 -0.38 -15.29
C THR A 569 22.98 -1.67 -16.03
N ASN A 570 22.61 -2.75 -15.31
CA ASN A 570 22.25 -4.03 -15.90
C ASN A 570 20.73 -4.14 -16.14
N ARG A 571 20.28 -5.19 -16.81
CA ARG A 571 18.87 -5.46 -17.09
C ARG A 571 18.24 -6.46 -16.12
N ASP A 572 18.97 -6.86 -15.10
CA ASP A 572 18.48 -7.84 -14.13
C ASP A 572 17.38 -7.27 -13.26
N ARG A 573 17.40 -5.96 -12.99
CA ARG A 573 16.36 -5.25 -12.23
C ARG A 573 15.84 -4.03 -12.97
N GLY A 574 14.61 -3.66 -12.64
CA GLY A 574 13.92 -2.48 -13.17
C GLY A 574 12.41 -2.57 -12.94
N GLY A 575 11.81 -1.48 -12.50
CA GLY A 575 10.39 -1.41 -12.14
C GLY A 575 10.02 -2.25 -10.92
N ILE A 576 8.79 -2.07 -10.45
CA ILE A 576 8.31 -2.61 -9.14
C ILE A 576 8.25 -4.14 -9.07
N LEU A 577 8.07 -4.83 -10.21
CA LEU A 577 7.98 -6.30 -10.24
C LEU A 577 9.30 -6.98 -9.86
N THR A 578 10.40 -6.25 -9.88
CA THR A 578 11.73 -6.75 -9.54
C THR A 578 12.21 -6.29 -8.17
N HIS A 579 11.38 -5.55 -7.41
CA HIS A 579 11.70 -5.21 -6.04
C HIS A 579 11.62 -6.45 -5.14
N ALA A 580 12.60 -6.62 -4.27
CA ALA A 580 12.66 -7.79 -3.40
C ALA A 580 11.45 -7.89 -2.47
N SER A 581 10.84 -6.77 -2.05
CA SER A 581 9.59 -6.75 -1.30
C SER A 581 8.45 -7.47 -2.02
N VAL A 582 8.22 -7.15 -3.30
CA VAL A 582 7.17 -7.75 -4.15
C VAL A 582 7.46 -9.23 -4.41
N LEU A 583 8.72 -9.56 -4.69
CA LEU A 583 9.14 -10.94 -4.97
C LEU A 583 9.01 -11.83 -3.71
N THR A 584 9.25 -11.27 -2.54
CA THR A 584 9.16 -11.99 -1.27
C THR A 584 7.69 -12.27 -0.88
N VAL A 585 6.81 -11.28 -0.96
CA VAL A 585 5.39 -11.49 -0.62
C VAL A 585 4.66 -12.39 -1.61
N THR A 586 5.24 -12.61 -2.79
CA THR A 586 4.71 -13.51 -3.83
C THR A 586 5.44 -14.86 -3.86
N SER A 587 6.06 -15.26 -2.76
CA SER A 587 6.80 -16.51 -2.62
C SER A 587 6.34 -17.30 -1.39
N TYR A 588 6.72 -18.58 -1.32
CA TYR A 588 6.58 -19.40 -0.13
C TYR A 588 7.81 -19.25 0.79
N PRO A 589 7.72 -19.64 2.06
CA PRO A 589 8.87 -19.57 2.98
C PRO A 589 10.12 -20.32 2.51
N THR A 590 9.97 -21.38 1.73
CA THR A 590 11.07 -22.27 1.33
C THR A 590 11.41 -22.19 -0.15
N ARG A 591 10.54 -21.61 -0.99
CA ARG A 591 10.70 -21.57 -2.46
C ARG A 591 9.89 -20.48 -3.12
N THR A 592 10.17 -20.22 -4.38
CA THR A 592 9.36 -19.34 -5.25
C THR A 592 8.00 -19.96 -5.58
N SER A 593 7.08 -19.13 -6.08
CA SER A 593 5.80 -19.58 -6.60
C SER A 593 5.46 -18.89 -7.92
N VAL A 594 5.62 -19.61 -9.00
CA VAL A 594 5.23 -19.18 -10.35
C VAL A 594 3.76 -18.76 -10.38
N VAL A 595 2.89 -19.54 -9.72
CA VAL A 595 1.44 -19.29 -9.69
C VAL A 595 1.10 -17.98 -8.95
N ILE A 596 1.67 -17.79 -7.76
CA ILE A 596 1.41 -16.58 -6.96
C ILE A 596 1.95 -15.35 -7.69
N ARG A 597 3.18 -15.40 -8.23
CA ARG A 597 3.78 -14.31 -9.01
C ARG A 597 2.96 -13.97 -10.25
N GLY A 598 2.53 -14.97 -10.99
CA GLY A 598 1.71 -14.76 -12.18
C GLY A 598 0.31 -14.21 -11.86
N ARG A 599 -0.34 -14.74 -10.83
CA ARG A 599 -1.62 -14.21 -10.33
C ARG A 599 -1.50 -12.75 -9.90
N TYR A 600 -0.42 -12.41 -9.16
CA TYR A 600 -0.14 -11.05 -8.72
C TYR A 600 -0.06 -10.06 -9.90
N ILE A 601 0.66 -10.43 -10.97
CA ILE A 601 0.75 -9.59 -12.18
C ILE A 601 -0.63 -9.42 -12.83
N LEU A 602 -1.42 -10.48 -12.91
CA LEU A 602 -2.78 -10.41 -13.48
C LEU A 602 -3.70 -9.49 -12.65
N ASP A 603 -3.63 -9.56 -11.33
CA ASP A 603 -4.48 -8.74 -10.45
C ASP A 603 -3.95 -7.29 -10.32
N ALA A 604 -2.69 -7.12 -9.89
CA ALA A 604 -2.17 -5.81 -9.54
C ALA A 604 -1.87 -4.92 -10.76
N ILE A 605 -1.47 -5.54 -11.89
CA ILE A 605 -0.99 -4.81 -13.08
C ILE A 605 -2.01 -4.85 -14.23
N LEU A 606 -2.69 -5.98 -14.46
CA LEU A 606 -3.51 -6.16 -15.65
C LEU A 606 -5.02 -6.11 -15.40
N ALA A 607 -5.48 -5.86 -14.17
CA ALA A 607 -6.91 -5.84 -13.79
C ALA A 607 -7.69 -7.08 -14.28
N SER A 608 -7.02 -8.22 -14.35
CA SER A 608 -7.57 -9.47 -14.86
C SER A 608 -7.32 -10.63 -13.90
N PRO A 609 -7.77 -10.51 -12.60
CA PRO A 609 -7.56 -11.56 -11.63
C PRO A 609 -8.17 -12.88 -12.13
N PRO A 610 -7.47 -14.02 -11.98
CA PRO A 610 -8.05 -15.31 -12.23
C PRO A 610 -9.16 -15.60 -11.21
N PRO A 611 -10.13 -16.46 -11.54
CA PRO A 611 -11.12 -16.89 -10.55
C PRO A 611 -10.42 -17.61 -9.39
N PRO A 612 -11.06 -17.67 -8.21
CA PRO A 612 -10.53 -18.44 -7.08
C PRO A 612 -10.33 -19.91 -7.48
N PRO A 613 -9.28 -20.57 -6.94
CA PRO A 613 -9.04 -21.98 -7.24
C PRO A 613 -10.21 -22.85 -6.76
N PRO A 614 -10.47 -23.99 -7.42
CA PRO A 614 -11.43 -24.96 -6.89
C PRO A 614 -11.05 -25.45 -5.49
N ALA A 615 -12.04 -25.83 -4.68
CA ALA A 615 -11.84 -26.16 -3.26
C ALA A 615 -10.90 -27.35 -2.98
N ASN A 616 -10.65 -28.22 -3.98
CA ASN A 616 -9.88 -29.45 -3.84
C ASN A 616 -8.67 -29.52 -4.78
N VAL A 617 -7.91 -28.42 -4.92
CA VAL A 617 -6.65 -28.46 -5.68
C VAL A 617 -5.56 -29.09 -4.82
N PRO A 618 -4.96 -30.24 -5.23
CA PRO A 618 -3.81 -30.79 -4.53
C PRO A 618 -2.66 -29.79 -4.51
N ALA A 619 -1.98 -29.67 -3.36
CA ALA A 619 -0.72 -28.94 -3.31
C ALA A 619 0.29 -29.62 -4.26
N LEU A 620 1.16 -28.84 -4.90
CA LEU A 620 2.31 -29.41 -5.60
C LEU A 620 3.22 -30.08 -4.54
N ASP A 621 3.41 -31.38 -4.69
CA ASP A 621 4.33 -32.13 -3.84
C ASP A 621 5.75 -31.61 -4.06
N GLU A 622 6.41 -31.18 -3.00
CA GLU A 622 7.82 -30.75 -3.05
C GLU A 622 8.78 -31.91 -3.31
N GLU A 623 8.32 -33.16 -3.20
CA GLU A 623 9.12 -34.38 -3.23
C GLU A 623 8.70 -35.42 -4.29
N VAL A 624 8.20 -35.07 -5.43
CA VAL A 624 7.88 -36.09 -6.46
C VAL A 624 9.15 -36.56 -7.17
N GLY A 625 9.66 -37.69 -6.65
CA GLY A 625 10.38 -38.73 -7.42
C GLY A 625 11.76 -38.36 -7.92
N GLY A 626 12.81 -38.56 -7.13
CA GLY A 626 14.12 -39.15 -7.49
C GLY A 626 14.92 -38.67 -8.70
N VAL A 627 14.33 -37.89 -9.61
CA VAL A 627 14.95 -37.25 -10.77
C VAL A 627 14.65 -35.76 -10.68
N ALA A 628 15.68 -34.92 -10.70
CA ALA A 628 15.57 -33.47 -10.65
C ALA A 628 14.85 -32.91 -11.89
N GLN A 629 13.53 -32.92 -11.86
CA GLN A 629 12.71 -32.22 -12.86
C GLN A 629 12.70 -30.72 -12.53
N SER A 630 12.81 -29.89 -13.57
CA SER A 630 12.65 -28.45 -13.38
C SER A 630 11.23 -28.12 -12.90
N LEU A 631 11.07 -27.06 -12.11
CA LEU A 631 9.75 -26.57 -11.69
C LEU A 631 8.80 -26.39 -12.90
N ARG A 632 9.34 -25.96 -14.05
CA ARG A 632 8.57 -25.85 -15.31
C ARG A 632 8.01 -27.19 -15.75
N GLN A 633 8.79 -28.25 -15.75
CA GLN A 633 8.32 -29.60 -16.15
C GLN A 633 7.22 -30.10 -15.22
N GLN A 634 7.37 -29.90 -13.91
CA GLN A 634 6.34 -30.26 -12.93
C GLN A 634 5.04 -29.50 -13.17
N MET A 635 5.12 -28.19 -13.45
CA MET A 635 3.96 -27.35 -13.75
C MET A 635 3.30 -27.72 -15.07
N GLU A 636 4.07 -28.09 -16.09
CA GLU A 636 3.55 -28.57 -17.37
C GLU A 636 2.80 -29.90 -17.25
N GLN A 637 3.29 -30.79 -16.40
CA GLN A 637 2.58 -32.01 -16.06
C GLN A 637 1.28 -31.74 -15.31
N HIS A 638 1.27 -30.81 -14.35
CA HIS A 638 0.06 -30.40 -13.65
C HIS A 638 -1.00 -29.79 -14.61
N ARG A 639 -0.57 -29.03 -15.61
CA ARG A 639 -1.44 -28.43 -16.63
C ARG A 639 -2.04 -29.43 -17.62
N SER A 640 -1.62 -30.69 -17.63
CA SER A 640 -2.24 -31.72 -18.48
C SER A 640 -3.72 -31.94 -18.16
N ASN A 641 -4.16 -31.54 -16.93
CA ASN A 641 -5.57 -31.50 -16.56
C ASN A 641 -6.26 -30.28 -17.21
N PRO A 642 -7.27 -30.47 -18.09
CA PRO A 642 -7.96 -29.36 -18.76
C PRO A 642 -8.61 -28.35 -17.82
N GLY A 643 -9.07 -28.78 -16.62
CA GLY A 643 -9.64 -27.86 -15.60
C GLY A 643 -8.61 -26.91 -15.02
N CYS A 644 -7.36 -27.33 -14.89
CA CYS A 644 -6.26 -26.52 -14.39
C CYS A 644 -5.64 -25.64 -15.49
N ALA A 645 -5.58 -26.16 -16.71
CA ALA A 645 -4.92 -25.53 -17.87
C ALA A 645 -5.44 -24.12 -18.17
N ALA A 646 -6.74 -23.88 -18.05
CA ALA A 646 -7.37 -22.60 -18.41
C ALA A 646 -6.84 -21.40 -17.59
N CYS A 647 -6.55 -21.59 -16.30
CA CYS A 647 -5.99 -20.56 -15.41
C CYS A 647 -4.47 -20.52 -15.51
N HIS A 648 -3.81 -21.69 -15.45
CA HIS A 648 -2.36 -21.80 -15.44
C HIS A 648 -1.72 -21.33 -16.75
N ALA A 649 -2.36 -21.52 -17.91
CA ALA A 649 -1.88 -20.99 -19.19
C ALA A 649 -1.69 -19.48 -19.21
N LYS A 650 -2.37 -18.74 -18.33
CA LYS A 650 -2.26 -17.28 -18.21
C LYS A 650 -1.30 -16.85 -17.12
N MET A 651 -1.29 -17.57 -15.98
CA MET A 651 -0.50 -17.21 -14.80
C MET A 651 0.96 -17.66 -14.95
N ASP A 652 1.17 -18.92 -15.31
CA ASP A 652 2.49 -19.53 -15.25
C ASP A 652 3.53 -18.83 -16.13
N PRO A 653 3.23 -18.43 -17.40
CA PRO A 653 4.21 -17.71 -18.21
C PRO A 653 4.72 -16.44 -17.56
N LEU A 654 3.82 -15.68 -16.91
CA LEU A 654 4.16 -14.44 -16.21
C LEU A 654 5.04 -14.71 -14.98
N GLY A 655 4.73 -15.76 -14.22
CA GLY A 655 5.49 -16.16 -13.06
C GLY A 655 6.87 -16.71 -13.41
N PHE A 656 6.99 -17.50 -14.48
CA PHE A 656 8.28 -18.04 -14.95
C PHE A 656 9.28 -16.93 -15.31
N ALA A 657 8.81 -15.81 -15.87
CA ALA A 657 9.68 -14.68 -16.17
C ALA A 657 10.41 -14.10 -14.94
N LEU A 658 9.87 -14.32 -13.74
CA LEU A 658 10.43 -13.84 -12.48
C LEU A 658 11.24 -14.91 -11.73
N GLU A 659 11.45 -16.11 -12.27
CA GLU A 659 12.21 -17.19 -11.62
C GLU A 659 13.72 -16.91 -11.52
N ASN A 660 14.22 -15.88 -12.23
CA ASN A 660 15.56 -15.36 -11.97
C ASN A 660 15.73 -14.77 -10.55
N TYR A 661 14.66 -14.67 -9.78
CA TYR A 661 14.73 -14.25 -8.37
C TYR A 661 14.28 -15.39 -7.47
N ASP A 662 15.04 -15.62 -6.41
CA ASP A 662 14.68 -16.58 -5.37
C ASP A 662 13.48 -16.10 -4.51
N ALA A 663 13.18 -16.82 -3.42
CA ALA A 663 12.01 -16.51 -2.60
C ALA A 663 12.15 -15.21 -1.77
N ILE A 664 13.34 -14.66 -1.62
CA ILE A 664 13.57 -13.37 -0.98
C ILE A 664 14.02 -12.27 -1.98
N GLY A 665 13.92 -12.58 -3.28
CA GLY A 665 14.22 -11.62 -4.34
C GLY A 665 15.69 -11.48 -4.73
N LYS A 666 16.56 -12.40 -4.34
CA LYS A 666 17.97 -12.43 -4.76
C LYS A 666 18.08 -13.00 -6.17
N TRP A 667 18.95 -12.44 -7.00
CA TRP A 667 19.15 -12.87 -8.37
C TRP A 667 19.78 -14.26 -8.46
N ARG A 668 19.25 -15.13 -9.35
CA ARG A 668 19.77 -16.47 -9.64
C ARG A 668 19.59 -16.82 -11.12
N THR A 669 20.45 -17.68 -11.65
CA THR A 669 20.37 -18.22 -13.01
C THR A 669 20.09 -19.73 -13.04
N LYS A 670 20.16 -20.37 -11.87
CA LYS A 670 19.93 -21.79 -11.67
C LYS A 670 19.08 -22.01 -10.43
N ASP A 671 18.35 -23.13 -10.42
CA ASP A 671 17.69 -23.68 -9.24
C ASP A 671 18.36 -25.03 -8.94
N GLY A 672 19.15 -25.08 -7.83
CA GLY A 672 20.08 -26.17 -7.64
C GLY A 672 21.09 -26.28 -8.78
N SER A 673 21.10 -27.44 -9.46
CA SER A 673 21.95 -27.69 -10.63
C SER A 673 21.28 -27.35 -11.97
N VAL A 674 19.97 -27.08 -11.99
CA VAL A 674 19.16 -26.91 -13.20
C VAL A 674 19.16 -25.44 -13.65
N ALA A 675 19.50 -25.19 -14.92
CA ALA A 675 19.38 -23.86 -15.50
C ALA A 675 17.91 -23.43 -15.61
N LEU A 676 17.64 -22.17 -15.27
CA LEU A 676 16.28 -21.64 -15.31
C LEU A 676 15.85 -21.29 -16.75
N ASP A 677 14.68 -21.75 -17.14
CA ASP A 677 13.97 -21.26 -18.33
C ASP A 677 12.90 -20.27 -17.91
N THR A 678 13.18 -18.99 -18.17
CA THR A 678 12.32 -17.85 -17.80
C THR A 678 11.53 -17.31 -18.99
N SER A 679 11.43 -18.08 -20.09
CA SER A 679 10.62 -17.72 -21.24
C SER A 679 9.12 -17.82 -20.94
N GLY A 680 8.34 -16.96 -21.57
CA GLY A 680 6.89 -16.95 -21.46
C GLY A 680 6.21 -16.34 -22.69
N THR A 681 4.90 -16.54 -22.78
CA THR A 681 4.09 -15.97 -23.85
C THR A 681 2.85 -15.33 -23.23
N MET A 682 2.58 -14.10 -23.60
CA MET A 682 1.35 -13.41 -23.22
C MET A 682 0.13 -14.01 -23.92
N PRO A 683 -1.10 -13.81 -23.40
CA PRO A 683 -2.32 -14.32 -24.05
C PRO A 683 -2.54 -13.84 -25.48
N ASP A 684 -1.98 -12.72 -25.89
CA ASP A 684 -2.04 -12.16 -27.25
C ASP A 684 -0.95 -12.69 -28.18
N GLY A 685 -0.03 -13.53 -27.66
CA GLY A 685 1.06 -14.14 -28.40
C GLY A 685 2.40 -13.41 -28.30
N ALA A 686 2.51 -12.29 -27.56
CA ALA A 686 3.79 -11.63 -27.35
C ALA A 686 4.72 -12.52 -26.50
N VAL A 687 5.91 -12.80 -27.00
CA VAL A 687 6.92 -13.65 -26.34
C VAL A 687 7.87 -12.76 -25.55
N PHE A 688 8.33 -13.24 -24.41
CA PHE A 688 9.33 -12.57 -23.56
C PHE A 688 10.23 -13.60 -22.86
N LYS A 689 11.42 -13.17 -22.48
CA LYS A 689 12.37 -13.94 -21.71
C LYS A 689 12.91 -13.12 -20.55
N GLY A 690 12.63 -13.61 -19.35
CA GLY A 690 13.07 -12.95 -18.11
C GLY A 690 12.30 -11.64 -17.77
N PRO A 691 12.69 -11.01 -16.65
CA PRO A 691 11.93 -9.91 -16.07
C PRO A 691 11.94 -8.63 -16.92
N SER A 692 13.03 -8.32 -17.61
CA SER A 692 13.15 -7.10 -18.40
C SER A 692 12.18 -7.11 -19.58
N GLU A 693 12.15 -8.19 -20.35
CA GLU A 693 11.24 -8.31 -21.51
C GLU A 693 9.79 -8.45 -21.08
N LEU A 694 9.52 -9.10 -19.92
CA LEU A 694 8.19 -9.08 -19.32
C LEU A 694 7.73 -7.65 -19.01
N ASN A 695 8.58 -6.83 -18.38
CA ASN A 695 8.26 -5.43 -18.07
C ASN A 695 7.99 -4.62 -19.34
N GLU A 696 8.74 -4.83 -20.40
CA GLU A 696 8.52 -4.20 -21.73
C GLU A 696 7.19 -4.64 -22.34
N ALA A 697 6.85 -5.94 -22.28
CA ALA A 697 5.58 -6.46 -22.75
C ALA A 697 4.38 -5.92 -21.96
N LEU A 698 4.53 -5.74 -20.64
CA LEU A 698 3.51 -5.12 -19.79
C LEU A 698 3.38 -3.61 -20.07
N ALA A 699 4.48 -2.91 -20.32
CA ALA A 699 4.46 -1.50 -20.70
C ALA A 699 3.76 -1.26 -22.04
N GLY A 700 3.82 -2.22 -22.97
CA GLY A 700 3.03 -2.21 -24.21
C GLY A 700 1.52 -2.26 -23.96
N ARG A 701 1.08 -2.59 -22.72
CA ARG A 701 -0.32 -2.66 -22.27
C ARG A 701 -0.68 -1.57 -21.27
N LEU A 702 -0.02 -0.42 -21.38
CA LEU A 702 -0.22 0.71 -20.49
C LEU A 702 -1.70 1.09 -20.26
N PRO A 703 -2.62 1.05 -21.24
CA PRO A 703 -4.04 1.31 -20.99
C PRO A 703 -4.70 0.32 -20.01
N GLN A 704 -4.30 -0.97 -20.03
CA GLN A 704 -4.81 -1.96 -19.08
C GLN A 704 -4.25 -1.71 -17.68
N PHE A 705 -2.97 -1.39 -17.58
CA PHE A 705 -2.36 -0.99 -16.32
C PHE A 705 -3.00 0.28 -15.75
N ALA A 706 -3.27 1.27 -16.60
CA ALA A 706 -3.98 2.50 -16.20
C ALA A 706 -5.39 2.18 -15.68
N GLU A 707 -6.12 1.25 -16.30
CA GLU A 707 -7.43 0.82 -15.81
C GLU A 707 -7.30 0.12 -14.45
N ALA A 708 -6.33 -0.80 -14.27
CA ALA A 708 -6.07 -1.48 -13.02
C ALA A 708 -5.81 -0.48 -11.88
N LEU A 709 -4.88 0.45 -12.11
CA LEU A 709 -4.51 1.46 -11.12
C LEU A 709 -5.67 2.41 -10.80
N THR A 710 -6.45 2.84 -11.82
CA THR A 710 -7.65 3.66 -11.62
C THR A 710 -8.67 2.95 -10.72
N ARG A 711 -8.96 1.68 -10.98
CA ARG A 711 -9.90 0.89 -10.18
C ARG A 711 -9.43 0.76 -8.73
N LYS A 712 -8.19 0.38 -8.50
CA LYS A 712 -7.60 0.25 -7.16
C LYS A 712 -7.60 1.59 -6.41
N MET A 713 -7.22 2.69 -7.07
CA MET A 713 -7.20 4.02 -6.44
C MET A 713 -8.60 4.57 -6.17
N MET A 714 -9.59 4.28 -7.01
CA MET A 714 -11.00 4.63 -6.75
C MET A 714 -11.55 3.85 -5.55
N VAL A 715 -11.31 2.53 -5.45
CA VAL A 715 -11.70 1.73 -4.27
C VAL A 715 -11.14 2.36 -3.00
N TYR A 716 -9.83 2.63 -3.00
CA TYR A 716 -9.16 3.24 -1.85
C TYR A 716 -9.70 4.62 -1.49
N SER A 717 -9.85 5.51 -2.47
CA SER A 717 -10.29 6.90 -2.24
C SER A 717 -11.76 6.98 -1.79
N LEU A 718 -12.62 6.12 -2.33
CA LEU A 718 -14.04 6.05 -1.99
C LEU A 718 -14.30 5.25 -0.72
N GLY A 719 -13.41 4.29 -0.37
CA GLY A 719 -13.59 3.40 0.77
C GLY A 719 -14.76 2.41 0.61
N ARG A 720 -15.02 1.99 -0.62
CA ARG A 720 -16.03 0.99 -1.00
C ARG A 720 -15.63 0.22 -2.25
N GLY A 721 -16.23 -0.93 -2.45
CA GLY A 721 -16.13 -1.64 -3.71
C GLY A 721 -16.71 -0.83 -4.90
N LEU A 722 -16.24 -1.16 -6.09
CA LEU A 722 -16.75 -0.56 -7.33
C LEU A 722 -17.96 -1.34 -7.85
N GLU A 723 -18.97 -0.57 -8.24
CA GLU A 723 -20.21 -1.08 -8.75
C GLU A 723 -20.37 -0.77 -10.27
N PRO A 724 -21.31 -1.39 -10.97
CA PRO A 724 -21.51 -1.16 -12.41
C PRO A 724 -21.74 0.31 -12.77
N TYR A 725 -22.34 1.10 -11.89
CA TYR A 725 -22.57 2.53 -12.13
C TYR A 725 -21.28 3.37 -12.11
N ASP A 726 -20.17 2.88 -11.52
CA ASP A 726 -18.86 3.55 -11.52
C ASP A 726 -18.15 3.48 -12.89
N ARG A 727 -18.56 2.57 -13.79
CA ARG A 727 -17.94 2.37 -15.11
C ARG A 727 -17.84 3.68 -15.89
N ARG A 728 -18.89 4.50 -15.87
CA ARG A 728 -18.91 5.80 -16.57
C ARG A 728 -17.84 6.75 -16.03
N ALA A 729 -17.67 6.80 -14.72
CA ALA A 729 -16.63 7.62 -14.09
C ALA A 729 -15.23 7.10 -14.46
N ILE A 730 -15.00 5.79 -14.39
CA ILE A 730 -13.74 5.14 -14.77
C ILE A 730 -13.40 5.46 -16.22
N THR A 731 -14.35 5.28 -17.16
CA THR A 731 -14.13 5.56 -18.58
C THR A 731 -13.78 7.03 -18.82
N SER A 732 -14.43 7.96 -18.11
CA SER A 732 -14.13 9.39 -18.20
C SER A 732 -12.74 9.72 -17.67
N ILE A 733 -12.38 9.18 -16.49
CA ILE A 733 -11.07 9.34 -15.87
C ILE A 733 -9.98 8.84 -16.83
N LEU A 734 -10.11 7.63 -17.35
CA LEU A 734 -9.11 7.03 -18.25
C LEU A 734 -8.90 7.86 -19.51
N ARG A 735 -9.99 8.34 -20.14
CA ARG A 735 -9.92 9.20 -21.34
C ARG A 735 -9.16 10.49 -21.06
N ASN A 736 -9.49 11.18 -19.99
CA ASN A 736 -8.85 12.45 -19.62
C ASN A 736 -7.39 12.24 -19.22
N TRP A 737 -7.13 11.16 -18.49
CA TRP A 737 -5.80 10.82 -18.02
C TRP A 737 -4.84 10.42 -19.16
N GLN A 738 -5.34 9.74 -20.18
CA GLN A 738 -4.58 9.41 -21.39
C GLN A 738 -4.04 10.68 -22.09
N VAL A 739 -4.87 11.71 -22.19
CA VAL A 739 -4.46 13.01 -22.76
C VAL A 739 -3.32 13.65 -21.95
N LYS A 740 -3.29 13.40 -20.63
CA LYS A 740 -2.23 13.85 -19.70
C LYS A 740 -1.06 12.87 -19.61
N GLN A 741 -0.90 11.98 -20.60
CA GLN A 741 0.20 11.01 -20.71
C GLN A 741 0.32 10.10 -19.48
N TYR A 742 -0.78 9.80 -18.80
CA TYR A 742 -0.83 8.99 -17.60
C TYR A 742 0.12 9.45 -16.49
N SER A 743 0.35 10.77 -16.34
CA SER A 743 1.12 11.32 -15.23
C SER A 743 0.38 11.04 -13.90
N PHE A 744 1.13 10.61 -12.86
CA PHE A 744 0.54 10.02 -11.66
C PHE A 744 -0.41 10.98 -10.93
N GLN A 745 0.00 12.22 -10.68
CA GLN A 745 -0.85 13.19 -9.97
C GLN A 745 -2.13 13.50 -10.74
N SER A 746 -2.11 13.43 -12.07
CA SER A 746 -3.29 13.67 -12.88
C SER A 746 -4.41 12.66 -12.60
N LEU A 747 -4.11 11.41 -12.24
CA LEU A 747 -5.11 10.44 -11.80
C LEU A 747 -5.82 10.92 -10.51
N ILE A 748 -5.06 11.48 -9.57
CA ILE A 748 -5.61 12.01 -8.31
C ILE A 748 -6.57 13.17 -8.59
N TYR A 749 -6.20 14.09 -9.49
CA TYR A 749 -7.10 15.19 -9.92
C TYR A 749 -8.37 14.65 -10.57
N GLU A 750 -8.25 13.71 -11.51
CA GLU A 750 -9.41 13.14 -12.20
C GLU A 750 -10.36 12.42 -11.21
N ILE A 751 -9.83 11.69 -10.23
CA ILE A 751 -10.63 11.05 -9.19
C ILE A 751 -11.32 12.10 -8.32
N ALA A 752 -10.58 13.12 -7.85
CA ALA A 752 -11.14 14.16 -6.98
C ALA A 752 -12.24 14.98 -7.65
N HIS A 753 -12.21 15.13 -8.98
CA HIS A 753 -13.24 15.77 -9.78
C HIS A 753 -14.36 14.84 -10.22
N SER A 754 -14.25 13.55 -10.02
CA SER A 754 -15.25 12.57 -10.45
C SER A 754 -16.56 12.67 -9.68
N LEU A 755 -17.65 12.26 -10.31
CA LEU A 755 -18.96 12.24 -9.69
C LEU A 755 -19.00 11.41 -8.39
N PRO A 756 -18.45 10.18 -8.34
CA PRO A 756 -18.44 9.37 -7.12
C PRO A 756 -17.69 10.02 -5.96
N PHE A 757 -16.67 10.84 -6.25
CA PHE A 757 -15.89 11.50 -5.21
C PHE A 757 -16.54 12.78 -4.70
N GLN A 758 -17.29 13.49 -5.55
CA GLN A 758 -17.92 14.77 -5.18
C GLN A 758 -19.39 14.67 -4.79
N SER A 759 -20.01 13.52 -4.98
CA SER A 759 -21.43 13.31 -4.74
C SER A 759 -21.70 11.98 -4.04
N ARG A 760 -22.90 11.82 -3.54
CA ARG A 760 -23.41 10.56 -3.01
C ARG A 760 -24.88 10.39 -3.33
N ARG A 761 -25.36 9.16 -3.27
CA ARG A 761 -26.79 8.83 -3.23
C ARG A 761 -27.20 8.70 -1.76
N GLY A 762 -28.46 9.03 -1.46
CA GLY A 762 -29.07 8.92 -0.14
C GLY A 762 -29.11 7.49 0.40
N GLU A 763 -29.36 7.36 1.70
CA GLU A 763 -29.57 6.07 2.37
C GLU A 763 -31.06 5.71 2.40
N PRO A 764 -31.42 4.41 2.25
CA PRO A 764 -32.81 3.96 2.33
C PRO A 764 -33.41 4.11 3.72
#